data_c79a29609745ff1dfd0229830bfadddf
#
_entry.id   c79a29609745ff1dfd0229830bfadddf
#
_cell.length_a   1.000
_cell.length_b   1.000
_cell.length_c   1.000
_cell.angle_alpha   90.00
_cell.angle_beta   90.00
_cell.angle_gamma   90.00
#
_symmetry.space_group_name_H-M   'P 1'
#
loop_
_entity.id
_entity.type
_entity.pdbx_description
1 polymer ?
#
loop_
_entity_poly.entity_id
_entity_poly.type
_entity_poly.pdbx_seq_one_letter_code
_entity_poly.pdbx_strand_id
1 'polypeptide(L)'
;MSSEGEHNNSDLALRSRLIAELRGLRLDTRRLNSSLVERLRPFRKTDGSFKTLPDSRKKKHRKRTPDISVASTCTVLLAAITSGKYEKRHKLFETKSATEIFKQAVVKANWGSSGLEDGNAFTTAIVVRTAGFMVQRGVLPAKEVQALKHAHFKNNENVARKTLKQIVQSKAKKGEDSFAVADYPPKSTHAYWFVDGAIGAGVALPQSTWQKIASWASNEFHRQLIYVTAENDALMDPPSLAMAACLINRIRRLSDEERELASLSRMLPSLVELEVGIEQVFTKQSESGIWHRYFPLFHFPKGGGAADYCFSFEFLEAILTEFGTFVLRNPALLDRVKRVIRWCDTHELEFTDATGKKYRGWSSGGEVRSLAEGKSESWATASVHMFLTQLDRRISDLLDELVLKGFGIDRRAVTESSKKFEQMIDADLRFLGERPTTLKKVIEEEILKKAKALTAEGLIREGLPVPRSVLLFGPPGTSKSRLAKAMAEYLGWPLVTITPSEFLGKGVEHVHAQVDEKFRDLMDLRKAVVFFDEMDALAQTREGDEQSDGRGAGDLDITRQLLTTSMLPKLSSLWDQRRVIFLMATNHKQQLDPAITRPNRFDMLLCVPPPPWTSKSSAESLDGILKIPDPKKVERKLGQLAPPKSRTANRLNAFTVAEVGIFLHHLRRKTNQQTVLEALEQFTDPSEFAKAVENWAVTAITLRSQGQTIREFGKDFNESRRQYYPGEE
;
A
#
# COMPACT_ATOMS: atom_id res chain seq x y z
N MET A 1 -15.07 -1.83 -37.06
CA MET A 1 -15.71 -1.72 -35.73
C MET A 1 -15.89 -3.07 -35.01
N SER A 2 -15.75 -4.25 -35.63
CA SER A 2 -15.90 -5.57 -34.98
C SER A 2 -14.62 -6.11 -34.31
N SER A 3 -13.43 -5.79 -34.81
CA SER A 3 -12.18 -6.34 -34.24
C SER A 3 -11.70 -5.66 -32.95
N GLU A 4 -12.00 -4.39 -32.74
CA GLU A 4 -11.68 -3.67 -31.49
C GLU A 4 -12.57 -4.09 -30.31
N GLY A 5 -13.82 -4.47 -30.58
CA GLY A 5 -14.76 -4.95 -29.56
C GLY A 5 -14.41 -6.35 -29.04
N GLU A 6 -13.95 -7.25 -29.91
CA GLU A 6 -13.53 -8.60 -29.54
C GLU A 6 -12.20 -8.61 -28.76
N HIS A 7 -11.25 -7.75 -29.13
CA HIS A 7 -9.98 -7.58 -28.39
C HIS A 7 -10.22 -7.04 -26.97
N ASN A 8 -11.11 -6.07 -26.82
CA ASN A 8 -11.42 -5.47 -25.52
C ASN A 8 -12.14 -6.46 -24.58
N ASN A 9 -13.00 -7.34 -25.10
CA ASN A 9 -13.67 -8.38 -24.33
C ASN A 9 -12.71 -9.50 -23.88
N SER A 10 -11.75 -9.87 -24.71
CA SER A 10 -10.76 -10.90 -24.37
C SER A 10 -9.81 -10.42 -23.28
N ASP A 11 -9.37 -9.16 -23.32
CA ASP A 11 -8.51 -8.54 -22.30
C ASP A 11 -9.24 -8.41 -20.96
N LEU A 12 -10.52 -8.05 -20.98
CA LEU A 12 -11.36 -7.95 -19.78
C LEU A 12 -11.55 -9.31 -19.11
N ALA A 13 -11.81 -10.36 -19.89
CA ALA A 13 -11.96 -11.73 -19.39
C ALA A 13 -10.66 -12.26 -18.81
N LEU A 14 -9.53 -12.03 -19.47
CA LEU A 14 -8.20 -12.42 -19.00
C LEU A 14 -7.84 -11.72 -17.68
N ARG A 15 -8.09 -10.42 -17.58
CA ARG A 15 -7.89 -9.64 -16.36
C ARG A 15 -8.74 -10.16 -15.20
N SER A 16 -10.02 -10.40 -15.43
CA SER A 16 -10.94 -10.90 -14.40
C SER A 16 -10.53 -12.27 -13.89
N ARG A 17 -10.08 -13.16 -14.78
CA ARG A 17 -9.53 -14.45 -14.43
C ARG A 17 -8.27 -14.33 -13.57
N LEU A 18 -7.32 -13.49 -13.97
CA LEU A 18 -6.09 -13.24 -13.20
C LEU A 18 -6.40 -12.69 -11.81
N ILE A 19 -7.32 -11.73 -11.68
CA ILE A 19 -7.76 -11.19 -10.40
C ILE A 19 -8.34 -12.31 -9.51
N ALA A 20 -9.19 -13.17 -10.03
CA ALA A 20 -9.76 -14.28 -9.26
C ALA A 20 -8.69 -15.27 -8.78
N GLU A 21 -7.73 -15.63 -9.63
CA GLU A 21 -6.61 -16.50 -9.29
C GLU A 21 -5.70 -15.90 -8.22
N LEU A 22 -5.38 -14.61 -8.34
CA LEU A 22 -4.56 -13.89 -7.37
C LEU A 22 -5.26 -13.76 -6.01
N ARG A 23 -6.59 -13.52 -5.99
CA ARG A 23 -7.37 -13.50 -4.74
C ARG A 23 -7.36 -14.85 -4.03
N GLY A 24 -7.53 -15.93 -4.77
CA GLY A 24 -7.42 -17.28 -4.22
C GLY A 24 -6.04 -17.55 -3.62
N LEU A 25 -4.98 -17.29 -4.38
CA LEU A 25 -3.61 -17.48 -3.93
C LEU A 25 -3.28 -16.60 -2.70
N ARG A 26 -3.82 -15.38 -2.63
CA ARG A 26 -3.64 -14.49 -1.47
C ARG A 26 -4.29 -15.05 -0.21
N LEU A 27 -5.47 -15.65 -0.31
CA LEU A 27 -6.14 -16.28 0.83
C LEU A 27 -5.31 -17.42 1.42
N ASP A 28 -4.80 -18.31 0.58
CA ASP A 28 -3.95 -19.43 1.00
C ASP A 28 -2.64 -18.92 1.62
N THR A 29 -2.01 -17.92 0.98
CA THR A 29 -0.79 -17.29 1.47
C THR A 29 -0.99 -16.70 2.85
N ARG A 30 -2.09 -15.97 3.08
CA ARG A 30 -2.41 -15.34 4.37
C ARG A 30 -2.74 -16.35 5.45
N ARG A 31 -3.48 -17.42 5.11
CA ARG A 31 -3.77 -18.53 6.02
C ARG A 31 -2.47 -19.12 6.56
N LEU A 32 -1.54 -19.46 5.68
CA LEU A 32 -0.23 -19.99 6.06
C LEU A 32 0.63 -18.98 6.85
N ASN A 33 0.57 -17.71 6.50
CA ASN A 33 1.40 -16.66 7.13
C ASN A 33 0.84 -16.18 8.48
N SER A 34 -0.42 -16.42 8.80
CA SER A 34 -1.08 -15.94 10.02
C SER A 34 -0.40 -16.41 11.32
N SER A 35 0.16 -17.62 11.32
CA SER A 35 0.72 -18.30 12.48
C SER A 35 2.23 -18.04 12.73
N LEU A 36 2.81 -16.99 12.12
CA LEU A 36 4.24 -16.66 12.29
C LEU A 36 4.68 -16.61 13.77
N VAL A 37 3.91 -15.93 14.60
CA VAL A 37 4.23 -15.76 16.02
C VAL A 37 4.18 -17.09 16.76
N GLU A 38 3.17 -17.88 16.52
CA GLU A 38 2.99 -19.20 17.16
C GLU A 38 4.10 -20.15 16.77
N ARG A 39 4.56 -20.10 15.52
CA ARG A 39 5.64 -20.96 15.01
C ARG A 39 7.02 -20.54 15.50
N LEU A 40 7.30 -19.25 15.62
CA LEU A 40 8.64 -18.75 15.97
C LEU A 40 8.85 -18.53 17.47
N ARG A 41 7.80 -18.18 18.22
CA ARG A 41 7.88 -17.97 19.68
C ARG A 41 8.48 -19.16 20.46
N PRO A 42 8.19 -20.42 20.12
CA PRO A 42 8.80 -21.57 20.81
C PRO A 42 10.33 -21.60 20.78
N PHE A 43 10.96 -21.06 19.75
CA PHE A 43 12.42 -21.02 19.60
C PHE A 43 13.09 -19.90 20.39
N ARG A 44 12.34 -18.99 20.97
CA ARG A 44 12.86 -17.82 21.67
C ARG A 44 13.52 -18.24 22.99
N LYS A 45 14.66 -17.61 23.30
CA LYS A 45 15.38 -17.73 24.58
C LYS A 45 14.97 -16.59 25.53
N THR A 46 15.36 -16.75 26.83
CA THR A 46 15.15 -15.74 27.86
C THR A 46 15.88 -14.43 27.58
N ASP A 47 17.00 -14.47 26.88
CA ASP A 47 17.75 -13.29 26.44
C ASP A 47 17.19 -12.62 25.20
N GLY A 48 16.10 -13.17 24.61
CA GLY A 48 15.43 -12.67 23.42
C GLY A 48 15.99 -13.18 22.10
N SER A 49 17.15 -13.83 22.09
CA SER A 49 17.70 -14.50 20.89
C SER A 49 16.90 -15.75 20.53
N PHE A 50 17.08 -16.26 19.31
CA PHE A 50 16.38 -17.44 18.81
C PHE A 50 17.32 -18.62 18.64
N LYS A 51 16.88 -19.80 19.10
CA LYS A 51 17.57 -21.07 18.85
C LYS A 51 17.32 -21.50 17.40
N THR A 52 18.31 -22.17 16.82
CA THR A 52 18.13 -22.82 15.50
C THR A 52 17.19 -24.01 15.62
N LEU A 53 17.39 -24.84 16.62
CA LEU A 53 16.67 -26.07 16.88
C LEU A 53 16.01 -26.07 18.26
N PRO A 54 14.91 -26.81 18.43
CA PRO A 54 14.37 -27.09 19.76
C PRO A 54 15.35 -27.95 20.59
N ASP A 55 15.27 -27.82 21.90
CA ASP A 55 16.14 -28.56 22.81
C ASP A 55 15.99 -30.07 22.66
N SER A 56 17.10 -30.78 22.43
CA SER A 56 17.16 -32.23 22.50
C SER A 56 17.86 -32.66 23.79
N ARG A 57 17.29 -33.64 24.53
CA ARG A 57 17.80 -34.11 25.82
C ARG A 57 19.18 -34.78 25.77
N LYS A 58 19.79 -35.05 24.65
CA LYS A 58 21.07 -35.75 24.53
C LYS A 58 22.26 -34.80 24.44
N LYS A 59 22.57 -34.09 25.54
CA LYS A 59 23.77 -33.23 25.65
C LYS A 59 24.72 -33.68 26.72
N LYS A 60 25.11 -34.96 26.81
CA LYS A 60 26.18 -35.32 27.79
C LYS A 60 27.60 -35.26 27.22
N HIS A 61 27.83 -35.13 25.93
CA HIS A 61 29.19 -35.25 25.37
C HIS A 61 29.56 -34.32 24.21
N ARG A 62 29.00 -33.11 24.10
CA ARG A 62 29.52 -32.15 23.09
C ARG A 62 30.09 -30.92 23.78
N LYS A 63 31.39 -30.62 23.49
CA LYS A 63 32.02 -29.33 23.78
C LYS A 63 31.06 -28.23 23.40
N ARG A 64 30.90 -27.25 24.28
CA ARG A 64 29.97 -26.09 24.14
C ARG A 64 30.09 -25.43 22.79
N THR A 65 29.26 -25.79 21.84
CA THR A 65 28.92 -24.92 20.75
C THR A 65 28.00 -23.84 21.32
N PRO A 66 28.23 -22.54 21.07
CA PRO A 66 27.36 -21.50 21.58
C PRO A 66 25.96 -21.75 21.07
N ASP A 67 24.99 -21.74 21.97
CA ASP A 67 23.56 -22.01 21.68
C ASP A 67 22.86 -20.89 20.92
N ILE A 68 23.57 -19.87 20.47
CA ILE A 68 23.02 -18.68 19.82
C ILE A 68 23.54 -18.63 18.40
N SER A 69 22.65 -18.81 17.44
CA SER A 69 22.93 -18.51 16.05
C SER A 69 22.53 -17.06 15.77
N VAL A 70 23.51 -16.21 15.47
CA VAL A 70 23.26 -14.84 15.00
C VAL A 70 22.43 -14.86 13.72
N ALA A 71 22.76 -15.76 12.81
CA ALA A 71 22.05 -15.93 11.56
C ALA A 71 20.56 -16.27 11.79
N SER A 72 20.28 -17.28 12.64
CA SER A 72 18.88 -17.63 12.96
C SER A 72 18.13 -16.47 13.63
N THR A 73 18.78 -15.73 14.54
CA THR A 73 18.16 -14.56 15.17
C THR A 73 17.88 -13.47 14.16
N CYS A 74 18.84 -13.16 13.28
CA CYS A 74 18.66 -12.16 12.21
C CYS A 74 17.57 -12.56 11.22
N THR A 75 17.49 -13.83 10.82
CA THR A 75 16.44 -14.32 9.91
C THR A 75 15.05 -14.18 10.54
N VAL A 76 14.91 -14.53 11.83
CA VAL A 76 13.64 -14.33 12.56
C VAL A 76 13.29 -12.85 12.70
N LEU A 77 14.27 -11.99 12.98
CA LEU A 77 14.04 -10.54 13.00
C LEU A 77 13.60 -10.01 11.64
N LEU A 78 14.22 -10.45 10.54
CA LEU A 78 13.80 -10.10 9.18
C LEU A 78 12.36 -10.53 8.92
N ALA A 79 11.99 -11.76 9.25
CA ALA A 79 10.61 -12.23 9.09
C ALA A 79 9.61 -11.41 9.92
N ALA A 80 9.95 -11.02 11.13
CA ALA A 80 9.11 -10.18 11.99
C ALA A 80 8.99 -8.75 11.43
N ILE A 81 10.10 -8.15 10.98
CA ILE A 81 10.13 -6.79 10.44
C ILE A 81 9.37 -6.72 9.11
N THR A 82 9.58 -7.67 8.21
CA THR A 82 8.89 -7.72 6.91
C THR A 82 7.39 -7.91 7.07
N SER A 83 6.96 -8.67 8.10
CA SER A 83 5.53 -8.89 8.40
C SER A 83 4.90 -7.80 9.28
N GLY A 84 5.62 -6.73 9.66
CA GLY A 84 5.13 -5.66 10.52
C GLY A 84 4.98 -6.04 12.00
N LYS A 85 5.46 -7.21 12.44
CA LYS A 85 5.30 -7.75 13.80
C LYS A 85 6.52 -7.48 14.68
N TYR A 86 7.00 -6.24 14.71
CA TYR A 86 8.25 -5.87 15.39
C TYR A 86 8.08 -4.84 16.51
N GLU A 87 6.87 -4.44 16.83
CA GLU A 87 6.63 -3.43 17.87
C GLU A 87 7.10 -3.88 19.25
N LYS A 88 7.45 -2.90 20.08
CA LYS A 88 7.81 -3.15 21.49
C LYS A 88 6.63 -3.82 22.20
N ARG A 89 6.91 -4.89 22.95
CA ARG A 89 5.92 -5.75 23.62
C ARG A 89 5.09 -6.65 22.68
N HIS A 90 5.47 -6.77 21.43
CA HIS A 90 4.84 -7.79 20.57
C HIS A 90 5.04 -9.19 21.18
N LYS A 91 4.03 -10.06 21.05
CA LYS A 91 4.04 -11.44 21.62
C LYS A 91 5.25 -12.28 21.23
N LEU A 92 5.93 -11.96 20.11
CA LEU A 92 7.16 -12.63 19.68
C LEU A 92 8.38 -12.21 20.52
N PHE A 93 8.43 -10.94 20.95
CA PHE A 93 9.60 -10.35 21.61
C PHE A 93 9.40 -10.11 23.12
N GLU A 94 8.16 -10.15 23.60
CA GLU A 94 7.72 -9.91 24.98
C GLU A 94 8.22 -8.57 25.55
N THR A 95 9.25 -8.60 26.42
CA THR A 95 9.76 -7.41 27.10
C THR A 95 10.79 -6.63 26.30
N LYS A 96 11.43 -7.25 25.32
CA LYS A 96 12.49 -6.64 24.51
C LYS A 96 11.96 -6.15 23.16
N SER A 97 12.58 -5.10 22.64
CA SER A 97 12.35 -4.65 21.28
C SER A 97 13.21 -5.44 20.27
N ALA A 98 12.80 -5.44 19.00
CA ALA A 98 13.60 -6.00 17.92
C ALA A 98 15.01 -5.38 17.86
N THR A 99 15.12 -4.07 18.14
CA THR A 99 16.40 -3.34 18.21
C THR A 99 17.30 -3.84 19.31
N GLU A 100 16.77 -4.08 20.52
CA GLU A 100 17.56 -4.60 21.65
C GLU A 100 18.06 -6.00 21.36
N ILE A 101 17.22 -6.86 20.77
CA ILE A 101 17.61 -8.23 20.40
C ILE A 101 18.69 -8.22 19.33
N PHE A 102 18.53 -7.36 18.29
CA PHE A 102 19.52 -7.20 17.23
C PHE A 102 20.87 -6.74 17.78
N LYS A 103 20.90 -5.67 18.59
CA LYS A 103 22.12 -5.17 19.23
C LYS A 103 22.82 -6.24 20.06
N GLN A 104 22.08 -6.99 20.86
CA GLN A 104 22.64 -8.08 21.66
C GLN A 104 23.21 -9.21 20.82
N ALA A 105 22.52 -9.60 19.73
CA ALA A 105 22.98 -10.63 18.81
C ALA A 105 24.28 -10.21 18.12
N VAL A 106 24.37 -8.97 17.67
CA VAL A 106 25.54 -8.40 16.98
C VAL A 106 26.74 -8.30 17.91
N VAL A 107 26.54 -7.80 19.15
CA VAL A 107 27.63 -7.64 20.14
C VAL A 107 28.16 -9.00 20.64
N LYS A 108 27.27 -9.95 20.96
CA LYS A 108 27.66 -11.25 21.52
C LYS A 108 28.44 -12.14 20.55
N ALA A 109 28.31 -11.88 19.25
CA ALA A 109 28.79 -12.82 18.26
C ALA A 109 30.11 -12.45 17.60
N ASN A 110 30.70 -11.30 17.92
CA ASN A 110 31.84 -10.77 17.14
C ASN A 110 31.67 -10.96 15.62
N TRP A 111 30.42 -10.94 15.15
CA TRP A 111 30.02 -11.19 13.75
C TRP A 111 30.42 -12.58 13.21
N GLY A 112 30.84 -13.50 14.06
CA GLY A 112 31.09 -14.88 13.69
C GLY A 112 29.87 -15.76 13.92
N SER A 113 29.60 -16.72 13.06
CA SER A 113 28.77 -17.86 13.42
C SER A 113 29.45 -18.64 14.51
N SER A 114 28.70 -19.15 15.46
CA SER A 114 29.20 -19.95 16.56
C SER A 114 30.20 -21.03 16.10
N GLY A 115 31.47 -20.77 16.26
CA GLY A 115 32.56 -21.74 16.04
C GLY A 115 33.36 -21.60 14.73
N LEU A 116 33.13 -20.56 13.92
CA LEU A 116 33.96 -20.19 12.78
C LEU A 116 34.61 -18.84 13.05
N GLU A 117 35.90 -18.76 12.79
CA GLU A 117 36.72 -17.57 13.00
C GLU A 117 36.21 -16.34 12.24
N ASP A 118 36.54 -15.18 12.79
CA ASP A 118 36.22 -13.82 12.38
C ASP A 118 35.77 -13.61 10.90
N GLY A 119 34.48 -13.20 10.75
CA GLY A 119 34.04 -12.54 9.54
C GLY A 119 33.62 -13.45 8.40
N ASN A 120 32.82 -14.46 8.66
CA ASN A 120 32.13 -15.24 7.63
C ASN A 120 31.23 -14.31 6.80
N ALA A 121 31.40 -14.33 5.46
CA ALA A 121 30.63 -13.53 4.50
C ALA A 121 29.11 -13.70 4.64
N PHE A 122 28.64 -14.91 4.94
CA PHE A 122 27.25 -15.23 5.20
C PHE A 122 26.66 -14.45 6.39
N THR A 123 27.32 -14.56 7.56
CA THR A 123 26.82 -13.87 8.76
C THR A 123 26.87 -12.36 8.57
N THR A 124 27.91 -11.83 7.93
CA THR A 124 27.99 -10.40 7.63
C THR A 124 26.87 -9.97 6.70
N ALA A 125 26.59 -10.71 5.63
CA ALA A 125 25.53 -10.37 4.68
C ALA A 125 24.15 -10.33 5.34
N ILE A 126 23.81 -11.32 6.18
CA ILE A 126 22.49 -11.37 6.85
C ILE A 126 22.35 -10.30 7.93
N VAL A 127 23.43 -9.98 8.65
CA VAL A 127 23.42 -8.88 9.64
C VAL A 127 23.23 -7.53 8.94
N VAL A 128 23.97 -7.28 7.85
CA VAL A 128 23.84 -6.05 7.06
C VAL A 128 22.44 -5.95 6.46
N ARG A 129 21.88 -7.04 5.93
CA ARG A 129 20.51 -7.08 5.42
C ARG A 129 19.49 -6.75 6.50
N THR A 130 19.63 -7.35 7.69
CA THR A 130 18.74 -7.09 8.83
C THR A 130 18.80 -5.62 9.24
N ALA A 131 20.00 -5.04 9.35
CA ALA A 131 20.18 -3.64 9.68
C ALA A 131 19.52 -2.73 8.63
N GLY A 132 19.69 -3.01 7.34
CA GLY A 132 19.08 -2.27 6.25
C GLY A 132 17.56 -2.25 6.32
N PHE A 133 16.94 -3.40 6.52
CA PHE A 133 15.48 -3.49 6.70
C PHE A 133 15.01 -2.75 7.96
N MET A 134 15.75 -2.82 9.07
CA MET A 134 15.42 -2.09 10.29
C MET A 134 15.44 -0.57 10.08
N VAL A 135 16.40 -0.07 9.30
CA VAL A 135 16.49 1.36 8.96
C VAL A 135 15.33 1.79 8.05
N GLN A 136 15.10 1.05 6.97
CA GLN A 136 14.00 1.34 6.02
C GLN A 136 12.63 1.38 6.71
N ARG A 137 12.43 0.56 7.74
CA ARG A 137 11.19 0.50 8.51
C ARG A 137 11.15 1.45 9.72
N GLY A 138 12.18 2.28 9.90
CA GLY A 138 12.27 3.18 11.04
C GLY A 138 12.37 2.49 12.41
N VAL A 139 12.72 1.19 12.43
CA VAL A 139 12.94 0.40 13.65
C VAL A 139 14.28 0.75 14.28
N LEU A 140 15.29 0.96 13.45
CA LEU A 140 16.63 1.37 13.87
C LEU A 140 16.93 2.77 13.32
N PRO A 141 17.15 3.78 14.19
CA PRO A 141 17.52 5.12 13.74
C PRO A 141 18.85 5.10 12.96
N ALA A 142 18.92 5.86 11.87
CA ALA A 142 20.14 5.94 11.05
C ALA A 142 21.39 6.35 11.85
N LYS A 143 21.25 7.19 12.90
CA LYS A 143 22.32 7.52 13.84
C LYS A 143 22.87 6.31 14.59
N GLU A 144 22.02 5.36 14.95
CA GLU A 144 22.46 4.12 15.63
C GLU A 144 23.15 3.15 14.67
N VAL A 145 22.77 3.16 13.40
CA VAL A 145 23.52 2.44 12.35
C VAL A 145 24.92 3.03 12.22
N GLN A 146 25.06 4.35 12.25
CA GLN A 146 26.39 4.98 12.28
C GLN A 146 27.19 4.66 13.55
N ALA A 147 26.54 4.57 14.71
CA ALA A 147 27.19 4.16 15.95
C ALA A 147 27.61 2.67 15.90
N LEU A 148 26.78 1.79 15.35
CA LEU A 148 27.13 0.41 15.04
C LEU A 148 28.25 0.34 13.98
N LYS A 149 28.22 1.20 12.98
CA LYS A 149 29.31 1.38 12.02
C LYS A 149 30.62 1.78 12.73
N HIS A 150 30.60 2.75 13.62
CA HIS A 150 31.79 3.20 14.35
C HIS A 150 32.30 2.17 15.36
N ALA A 151 31.42 1.52 16.12
CA ALA A 151 31.82 0.56 17.17
C ALA A 151 32.34 -0.77 16.59
N HIS A 152 31.75 -1.23 15.49
CA HIS A 152 32.04 -2.54 14.90
C HIS A 152 32.64 -2.47 13.48
N PHE A 153 32.60 -1.30 12.84
CA PHE A 153 33.13 -1.05 11.52
C PHE A 153 34.19 0.08 11.54
N LYS A 154 35.00 0.17 12.56
CA LYS A 154 36.14 1.11 12.57
C LYS A 154 37.02 0.99 11.31
N ASN A 155 36.81 -0.09 10.56
CA ASN A 155 37.37 -0.37 9.26
C ASN A 155 36.29 -0.68 8.19
N ASN A 156 35.18 0.08 8.13
CA ASN A 156 34.02 -0.20 7.29
C ASN A 156 34.32 -0.41 5.82
N GLU A 157 35.19 0.40 5.25
CA GLU A 157 35.72 0.12 3.92
C GLU A 157 36.43 -1.22 3.86
N ASN A 158 37.13 -1.62 4.91
CA ASN A 158 37.87 -2.87 4.95
C ASN A 158 36.97 -4.09 5.15
N VAL A 159 35.90 -4.02 5.96
CA VAL A 159 34.94 -5.16 6.13
C VAL A 159 34.09 -5.32 4.89
N ALA A 160 33.54 -4.24 4.34
CA ALA A 160 32.84 -4.29 3.08
C ALA A 160 33.77 -4.74 1.93
N ARG A 161 34.98 -4.17 1.84
CA ARG A 161 36.01 -4.60 0.88
C ARG A 161 36.45 -6.04 1.11
N LYS A 162 36.64 -6.48 2.37
CA LYS A 162 37.03 -7.84 2.69
C LYS A 162 35.92 -8.83 2.37
N THR A 163 34.68 -8.52 2.73
CA THR A 163 33.49 -9.35 2.41
C THR A 163 33.26 -9.39 0.90
N LEU A 164 33.27 -8.25 0.22
CA LEU A 164 33.15 -8.18 -1.24
C LEU A 164 34.38 -8.80 -1.93
N LYS A 165 35.57 -8.65 -1.37
CA LYS A 165 36.79 -9.31 -1.87
C LYS A 165 36.70 -10.83 -1.69
N GLN A 166 36.15 -11.33 -0.60
CA GLN A 166 35.86 -12.75 -0.42
C GLN A 166 34.80 -13.24 -1.40
N ILE A 167 33.75 -12.45 -1.65
CA ILE A 167 32.69 -12.78 -2.63
C ILE A 167 33.23 -12.73 -4.07
N VAL A 168 33.99 -11.69 -4.43
CA VAL A 168 34.39 -11.39 -5.82
C VAL A 168 35.75 -12.01 -6.19
N GLN A 169 36.65 -12.25 -5.24
CA GLN A 169 38.05 -12.64 -5.51
C GLN A 169 38.44 -14.03 -5.01
N SER A 170 37.50 -14.93 -4.63
CA SER A 170 37.93 -16.31 -4.36
C SER A 170 38.50 -16.93 -5.65
N LYS A 171 39.79 -16.77 -5.85
CA LYS A 171 40.55 -17.58 -6.78
C LYS A 171 40.47 -19.02 -6.24
N ALA A 172 39.90 -19.93 -7.02
CA ALA A 172 40.15 -21.34 -6.82
C ALA A 172 41.69 -21.47 -6.65
N LYS A 173 42.13 -21.99 -5.50
CA LYS A 173 43.55 -22.31 -5.34
C LYS A 173 43.89 -23.29 -6.45
N LYS A 174 44.90 -22.96 -7.27
CA LYS A 174 45.40 -23.87 -8.29
C LYS A 174 45.74 -25.20 -7.62
N GLY A 175 44.99 -26.26 -7.96
CA GLY A 175 45.30 -27.63 -7.54
C GLY A 175 44.37 -28.29 -6.54
N GLU A 176 43.39 -27.60 -5.98
CA GLU A 176 42.29 -28.25 -5.25
C GLU A 176 41.12 -28.48 -6.21
N ASP A 177 40.68 -29.73 -6.33
CA ASP A 177 39.49 -30.10 -7.08
C ASP A 177 38.35 -29.15 -6.75
N SER A 178 37.88 -28.44 -7.77
CA SER A 178 36.84 -27.40 -7.64
C SER A 178 35.49 -27.91 -7.11
N PHE A 179 35.42 -29.18 -6.79
CA PHE A 179 34.25 -29.88 -6.25
C PHE A 179 34.25 -30.00 -4.72
N ALA A 180 35.30 -29.57 -4.02
CA ALA A 180 35.45 -29.99 -2.64
C ALA A 180 34.64 -29.22 -1.61
N VAL A 181 34.26 -27.98 -1.81
CA VAL A 181 33.40 -27.24 -0.87
C VAL A 181 32.59 -26.19 -1.62
N ALA A 182 31.35 -26.49 -1.96
CA ALA A 182 30.41 -25.45 -2.33
C ALA A 182 30.15 -24.57 -1.09
N ASP A 183 30.62 -23.32 -1.14
CA ASP A 183 30.28 -22.32 -0.11
C ASP A 183 28.75 -22.17 -0.04
N TYR A 184 28.19 -22.59 1.07
CA TYR A 184 26.76 -22.32 1.32
C TYR A 184 26.61 -21.07 2.18
N PRO A 185 25.60 -20.26 1.89
CA PRO A 185 24.83 -20.19 0.64
C PRO A 185 25.69 -19.71 -0.52
N PRO A 186 25.22 -19.83 -1.80
CA PRO A 186 25.98 -19.41 -2.95
C PRO A 186 26.50 -17.98 -2.83
N LYS A 187 27.65 -17.68 -3.41
CA LYS A 187 28.26 -16.33 -3.38
C LYS A 187 27.30 -15.24 -3.90
N SER A 188 26.48 -15.57 -4.88
CA SER A 188 25.42 -14.70 -5.40
C SER A 188 24.38 -14.32 -4.34
N THR A 189 24.00 -15.25 -3.45
CA THR A 189 23.12 -15.00 -2.31
C THR A 189 23.75 -14.02 -1.31
N HIS A 190 25.00 -14.23 -0.95
CA HIS A 190 25.73 -13.32 -0.05
C HIS A 190 25.82 -11.91 -0.64
N ALA A 191 26.14 -11.82 -1.93
CA ALA A 191 26.27 -10.56 -2.64
C ALA A 191 24.93 -9.81 -2.68
N TYR A 192 23.85 -10.51 -3.02
CA TYR A 192 22.51 -9.92 -3.06
C TYR A 192 22.10 -9.41 -1.66
N TRP A 193 22.21 -10.22 -0.63
CA TRP A 193 21.84 -9.83 0.74
C TRP A 193 22.67 -8.67 1.27
N PHE A 194 23.98 -8.69 0.99
CA PHE A 194 24.87 -7.60 1.39
C PHE A 194 24.49 -6.29 0.69
N VAL A 195 24.30 -6.33 -0.63
CA VAL A 195 23.94 -5.14 -1.42
C VAL A 195 22.57 -4.60 -1.03
N ASP A 196 21.56 -5.46 -0.93
CA ASP A 196 20.21 -5.06 -0.52
C ASP A 196 20.21 -4.41 0.88
N GLY A 197 20.94 -5.01 1.82
CA GLY A 197 21.11 -4.45 3.15
C GLY A 197 21.91 -3.14 3.18
N ALA A 198 22.99 -3.04 2.40
CA ALA A 198 23.80 -1.84 2.31
C ALA A 198 23.01 -0.65 1.75
N ILE A 199 22.24 -0.87 0.67
CA ILE A 199 21.34 0.14 0.10
C ILE A 199 20.30 0.54 1.15
N GLY A 200 19.65 -0.43 1.80
CA GLY A 200 18.65 -0.18 2.84
C GLY A 200 19.18 0.59 4.06
N ALA A 201 20.44 0.39 4.40
CA ALA A 201 21.11 1.11 5.48
C ALA A 201 21.68 2.47 5.06
N GLY A 202 21.55 2.87 3.79
CA GLY A 202 22.14 4.09 3.27
C GLY A 202 23.67 4.09 3.31
N VAL A 203 24.30 2.94 3.05
CA VAL A 203 25.77 2.81 3.00
C VAL A 203 26.23 3.19 1.60
N ALA A 204 26.96 4.30 1.49
CA ALA A 204 27.61 4.68 0.23
C ALA A 204 28.80 3.74 -0.06
N LEU A 205 28.80 3.10 -1.22
CA LEU A 205 29.92 2.35 -1.73
C LEU A 205 30.58 3.14 -2.88
N PRO A 206 31.93 3.09 -3.00
CA PRO A 206 32.62 3.73 -4.12
C PRO A 206 32.16 3.20 -5.48
N GLN A 207 32.10 4.06 -6.49
CA GLN A 207 31.70 3.68 -7.86
C GLN A 207 32.54 2.50 -8.41
N SER A 208 33.85 2.48 -8.12
CA SER A 208 34.73 1.36 -8.52
C SER A 208 34.34 0.02 -7.86
N THR A 209 33.73 0.06 -6.70
CA THR A 209 33.18 -1.13 -6.01
C THR A 209 31.92 -1.61 -6.71
N TRP A 210 31.01 -0.68 -7.03
CA TRP A 210 29.80 -0.99 -7.80
C TRP A 210 30.13 -1.62 -9.16
N GLN A 211 31.09 -1.08 -9.90
CA GLN A 211 31.56 -1.64 -11.17
C GLN A 211 32.05 -3.08 -11.04
N LYS A 212 32.82 -3.38 -9.98
CA LYS A 212 33.32 -4.74 -9.72
C LYS A 212 32.17 -5.71 -9.39
N ILE A 213 31.21 -5.29 -8.58
CA ILE A 213 30.04 -6.11 -8.24
C ILE A 213 29.20 -6.36 -9.50
N ALA A 214 28.92 -5.31 -10.27
CA ALA A 214 28.14 -5.40 -11.50
C ALA A 214 28.78 -6.35 -12.54
N SER A 215 30.08 -6.20 -12.77
CA SER A 215 30.83 -7.07 -13.69
C SER A 215 30.82 -8.52 -13.21
N TRP A 216 31.08 -8.77 -11.93
CA TRP A 216 31.04 -10.11 -11.36
C TRP A 216 29.64 -10.73 -11.46
N ALA A 217 28.60 -9.99 -11.11
CA ALA A 217 27.22 -10.48 -11.14
C ALA A 217 26.77 -10.81 -12.58
N SER A 218 27.14 -9.97 -13.55
CA SER A 218 26.87 -10.22 -14.98
C SER A 218 27.57 -11.49 -15.50
N ASN A 219 28.83 -11.67 -15.14
CA ASN A 219 29.57 -12.88 -15.51
C ASN A 219 28.96 -14.14 -14.87
N GLU A 220 28.55 -14.06 -13.59
CA GLU A 220 27.91 -15.18 -12.89
C GLU A 220 26.55 -15.51 -13.51
N PHE A 221 25.75 -14.50 -13.83
CA PHE A 221 24.45 -14.66 -14.48
C PHE A 221 24.60 -15.39 -15.83
N HIS A 222 25.44 -14.90 -16.71
CA HIS A 222 25.64 -15.53 -18.05
C HIS A 222 26.19 -16.95 -17.93
N ARG A 223 27.14 -17.17 -17.02
CA ARG A 223 27.68 -18.50 -16.75
C ARG A 223 26.62 -19.49 -16.32
N GLN A 224 25.82 -19.12 -15.35
CA GLN A 224 24.74 -19.97 -14.82
C GLN A 224 23.60 -20.12 -15.84
N LEU A 225 23.28 -19.09 -16.61
CA LEU A 225 22.28 -19.19 -17.66
C LEU A 225 22.70 -20.25 -18.72
N ILE A 226 23.96 -20.24 -19.14
CA ILE A 226 24.48 -21.25 -20.06
C ILE A 226 24.36 -22.65 -19.44
N TYR A 227 24.79 -22.85 -18.22
CA TYR A 227 24.73 -24.16 -17.55
C TYR A 227 23.32 -24.68 -17.36
N VAL A 228 22.40 -23.83 -16.95
CA VAL A 228 20.98 -24.19 -16.72
C VAL A 228 20.29 -24.50 -18.05
N THR A 229 20.57 -23.72 -19.10
CA THR A 229 19.99 -23.92 -20.44
C THR A 229 20.55 -25.17 -21.12
N ALA A 230 21.82 -25.44 -20.93
CA ALA A 230 22.47 -26.64 -21.49
C ALA A 230 22.23 -27.91 -20.67
N GLU A 231 21.44 -27.82 -19.58
CA GLU A 231 21.14 -28.92 -18.67
C GLU A 231 22.40 -29.65 -18.13
N ASN A 232 23.42 -28.86 -17.85
CA ASN A 232 24.66 -29.40 -17.30
C ASN A 232 24.51 -29.66 -15.79
N ASP A 233 24.07 -30.88 -15.44
CA ASP A 233 23.78 -31.29 -14.05
C ASP A 233 24.98 -31.11 -13.09
N ALA A 234 26.21 -31.15 -13.61
CA ALA A 234 27.41 -31.01 -12.77
C ALA A 234 27.76 -29.56 -12.42
N LEU A 235 27.31 -28.59 -13.22
CA LEU A 235 27.69 -27.19 -13.08
C LEU A 235 26.51 -26.21 -12.89
N MET A 236 25.29 -26.62 -13.22
CA MET A 236 24.15 -25.75 -13.08
C MET A 236 23.76 -25.56 -11.62
N ASP A 237 23.44 -24.31 -11.27
CA ASP A 237 22.89 -23.93 -9.97
C ASP A 237 21.77 -22.88 -10.17
N PRO A 238 20.52 -23.32 -10.41
CA PRO A 238 19.39 -22.42 -10.65
C PRO A 238 19.22 -21.32 -9.59
N PRO A 239 19.43 -21.60 -8.29
CA PRO A 239 19.44 -20.57 -7.27
C PRO A 239 20.52 -19.49 -7.45
N SER A 240 21.72 -19.87 -7.86
CA SER A 240 22.77 -18.89 -8.19
C SER A 240 22.37 -18.01 -9.38
N LEU A 241 21.74 -18.60 -10.40
CA LEU A 241 21.17 -17.84 -11.53
C LEU A 241 20.12 -16.84 -11.04
N ALA A 242 19.17 -17.29 -10.21
CA ALA A 242 18.13 -16.44 -9.63
C ALA A 242 18.72 -15.26 -8.85
N MET A 243 19.65 -15.55 -7.93
CA MET A 243 20.26 -14.54 -7.07
C MET A 243 21.13 -13.55 -7.84
N ALA A 244 21.85 -14.01 -8.88
CA ALA A 244 22.61 -13.12 -9.75
C ALA A 244 21.69 -12.19 -10.54
N ALA A 245 20.58 -12.70 -11.10
CA ALA A 245 19.57 -11.90 -11.77
C ALA A 245 18.96 -10.85 -10.82
N CYS A 246 18.61 -11.24 -9.58
CA CYS A 246 18.07 -10.33 -8.57
C CYS A 246 19.08 -9.25 -8.17
N LEU A 247 20.35 -9.60 -8.00
CA LEU A 247 21.43 -8.66 -7.71
C LEU A 247 21.58 -7.63 -8.83
N ILE A 248 21.62 -8.08 -10.08
CA ILE A 248 21.73 -7.21 -11.25
C ILE A 248 20.54 -6.25 -11.31
N ASN A 249 19.32 -6.75 -11.15
CA ASN A 249 18.12 -5.89 -11.18
C ASN A 249 18.13 -4.88 -10.04
N ARG A 250 18.61 -5.26 -8.86
CA ARG A 250 18.76 -4.35 -7.71
C ARG A 250 19.75 -3.22 -8.00
N ILE A 251 20.90 -3.55 -8.63
CA ILE A 251 21.89 -2.54 -9.03
C ILE A 251 21.34 -1.65 -10.15
N ARG A 252 20.61 -2.22 -11.12
CA ARG A 252 19.96 -1.46 -12.19
C ARG A 252 19.03 -0.41 -11.64
N ARG A 253 18.13 -0.79 -10.74
CA ARG A 253 17.20 0.14 -10.08
C ARG A 253 17.92 1.25 -9.33
N LEU A 254 19.00 0.93 -8.62
CA LEU A 254 19.84 1.93 -7.98
C LEU A 254 20.48 2.88 -8.99
N SER A 255 20.97 2.36 -10.13
CA SER A 255 21.59 3.19 -11.16
C SER A 255 20.60 4.12 -11.88
N ASP A 256 19.32 3.76 -11.90
CA ASP A 256 18.25 4.62 -12.44
C ASP A 256 17.87 5.75 -11.46
N GLU A 257 18.05 5.52 -10.16
CA GLU A 257 17.78 6.50 -9.10
C GLU A 257 18.97 7.47 -8.88
N GLU A 258 20.21 6.98 -9.01
CA GLU A 258 21.44 7.74 -8.71
C GLU A 258 22.23 8.08 -10.00
N ARG A 259 22.29 9.38 -10.34
CA ARG A 259 23.00 9.87 -11.55
C ARG A 259 24.46 9.45 -11.65
N GLU A 260 25.16 9.36 -10.51
CA GLU A 260 26.57 8.95 -10.46
C GLU A 260 26.77 7.50 -10.90
N LEU A 261 25.75 6.66 -10.76
CA LEU A 261 25.76 5.25 -11.10
C LEU A 261 25.12 4.95 -12.47
N ALA A 262 24.61 5.94 -13.18
CA ALA A 262 23.91 5.75 -14.46
C ALA A 262 24.75 5.02 -15.54
N SER A 263 26.08 5.11 -15.46
CA SER A 263 26.97 4.37 -16.37
C SER A 263 26.94 2.86 -16.16
N LEU A 264 26.53 2.37 -14.99
CA LEU A 264 26.47 0.94 -14.67
C LEU A 264 25.38 0.23 -15.47
N SER A 265 24.26 0.90 -15.75
CA SER A 265 23.15 0.28 -16.47
C SER A 265 23.53 -0.24 -17.86
N ARG A 266 24.54 0.39 -18.50
CA ARG A 266 25.07 -0.03 -19.81
C ARG A 266 25.91 -1.31 -19.75
N MET A 267 26.40 -1.67 -18.58
CA MET A 267 27.24 -2.86 -18.35
C MET A 267 26.44 -4.07 -17.91
N LEU A 268 25.16 -3.86 -17.58
CA LEU A 268 24.30 -4.91 -17.04
C LEU A 268 23.45 -5.57 -18.13
N PRO A 269 23.17 -6.87 -18.03
CA PRO A 269 22.21 -7.56 -18.88
C PRO A 269 20.87 -6.82 -18.94
N SER A 270 20.18 -6.87 -20.06
CA SER A 270 18.86 -6.23 -20.22
C SER A 270 17.82 -6.84 -19.29
N LEU A 271 16.73 -6.13 -19.03
CA LEU A 271 15.63 -6.67 -18.20
C LEU A 271 15.04 -7.94 -18.84
N VAL A 272 14.90 -7.96 -20.15
CA VAL A 272 14.40 -9.13 -20.89
C VAL A 272 15.32 -10.35 -20.71
N GLU A 273 16.63 -10.18 -20.77
CA GLU A 273 17.58 -11.28 -20.50
C GLU A 273 17.45 -11.80 -19.08
N LEU A 274 17.27 -10.90 -18.10
CA LEU A 274 17.05 -11.29 -16.70
C LEU A 274 15.75 -12.06 -16.53
N GLU A 275 14.66 -11.63 -17.16
CA GLU A 275 13.37 -12.30 -17.15
C GLU A 275 13.46 -13.71 -17.75
N VAL A 276 14.15 -13.87 -18.89
CA VAL A 276 14.46 -15.19 -19.46
C VAL A 276 15.25 -16.05 -18.46
N GLY A 277 16.24 -15.47 -17.78
CA GLY A 277 16.98 -16.19 -16.73
C GLY A 277 16.05 -16.66 -15.60
N ILE A 278 15.11 -15.86 -15.17
CA ILE A 278 14.10 -16.24 -14.17
C ILE A 278 13.19 -17.36 -14.68
N GLU A 279 12.74 -17.30 -15.93
CA GLU A 279 11.96 -18.39 -16.53
C GLU A 279 12.75 -19.71 -16.52
N GLN A 280 14.01 -19.68 -16.87
CA GLN A 280 14.89 -20.86 -16.83
C GLN A 280 15.04 -21.43 -15.41
N VAL A 281 15.09 -20.59 -14.37
CA VAL A 281 15.06 -21.06 -12.99
C VAL A 281 13.79 -21.85 -12.70
N PHE A 282 12.63 -21.35 -13.14
CA PHE A 282 11.35 -22.04 -12.92
C PHE A 282 11.20 -23.32 -13.73
N THR A 283 11.88 -23.49 -14.87
CA THR A 283 11.88 -24.77 -15.60
C THR A 283 12.49 -25.91 -14.76
N LYS A 284 13.43 -25.60 -13.88
CA LYS A 284 14.11 -26.57 -13.00
C LYS A 284 13.41 -26.84 -11.66
N GLN A 285 12.18 -26.34 -11.50
CA GLN A 285 11.35 -26.67 -10.35
C GLN A 285 10.95 -28.15 -10.37
N SER A 286 11.15 -28.86 -9.26
CA SER A 286 10.73 -30.25 -9.13
C SER A 286 9.19 -30.41 -9.15
N GLU A 287 8.71 -31.63 -9.30
CA GLU A 287 7.28 -31.96 -9.24
C GLU A 287 6.67 -31.63 -7.88
N SER A 288 7.45 -31.74 -6.81
CA SER A 288 7.03 -31.37 -5.45
C SER A 288 6.78 -29.88 -5.25
N GLY A 289 7.25 -29.02 -6.17
CA GLY A 289 7.05 -27.57 -6.12
C GLY A 289 8.21 -26.78 -5.56
N ILE A 290 9.31 -27.42 -5.18
CA ILE A 290 10.56 -26.79 -4.71
C ILE A 290 11.71 -27.12 -5.66
N TRP A 291 12.88 -26.57 -5.39
CA TRP A 291 14.10 -26.87 -6.15
C TRP A 291 15.00 -27.79 -5.36
N HIS A 292 15.50 -28.82 -5.99
CA HIS A 292 16.56 -29.62 -5.44
C HIS A 292 17.88 -28.88 -5.61
N ARG A 293 18.75 -29.03 -4.65
CA ARG A 293 20.07 -28.50 -4.73
C ARG A 293 21.00 -29.55 -5.32
N TYR A 294 21.78 -29.13 -6.31
CA TYR A 294 22.80 -30.02 -6.89
C TYR A 294 23.98 -30.22 -5.95
N PHE A 295 24.26 -29.21 -5.09
CA PHE A 295 25.27 -29.28 -4.05
C PHE A 295 24.61 -29.26 -2.68
N PRO A 296 24.81 -30.28 -1.83
CA PRO A 296 24.24 -30.31 -0.49
C PRO A 296 24.79 -29.22 0.39
N LEU A 297 23.94 -28.69 1.28
CA LEU A 297 24.30 -27.64 2.24
C LEU A 297 25.49 -28.05 3.13
N PHE A 298 25.50 -29.32 3.50
CA PHE A 298 26.54 -29.94 4.29
C PHE A 298 26.97 -31.23 3.59
N HIS A 299 28.27 -31.33 3.31
CA HIS A 299 28.82 -32.52 2.70
C HIS A 299 28.93 -33.63 3.76
N PHE A 300 28.12 -34.69 3.64
CA PHE A 300 28.23 -35.88 4.47
C PHE A 300 28.82 -37.02 3.66
N PRO A 301 29.93 -37.66 4.17
CA PRO A 301 30.62 -38.72 3.45
C PRO A 301 29.83 -40.03 3.29
N LYS A 302 28.64 -40.15 3.88
CA LYS A 302 27.85 -41.38 3.85
C LYS A 302 26.38 -41.10 3.53
N GLY A 303 26.05 -41.19 2.25
CA GLY A 303 24.72 -41.54 1.75
C GLY A 303 23.75 -40.39 1.55
N GLY A 304 23.17 -40.36 0.39
CA GLY A 304 21.90 -39.72 0.03
C GLY A 304 21.94 -38.20 -0.04
N GLY A 305 21.73 -37.61 -1.20
CA GLY A 305 21.64 -36.17 -1.38
C GLY A 305 20.50 -35.59 -0.51
N ALA A 306 20.86 -34.77 0.44
CA ALA A 306 19.91 -34.08 1.29
C ALA A 306 19.21 -32.98 0.47
N ALA A 307 17.89 -33.02 0.41
CA ALA A 307 17.12 -31.96 -0.20
C ALA A 307 17.07 -30.76 0.75
N ASP A 308 17.56 -29.63 0.31
CA ASP A 308 17.71 -28.42 1.10
C ASP A 308 16.60 -27.45 0.73
N TYR A 309 15.46 -27.54 1.41
CA TYR A 309 14.20 -26.90 1.01
C TYR A 309 14.14 -25.39 1.30
N CYS A 310 14.67 -24.94 2.43
CA CYS A 310 14.53 -23.53 2.83
C CYS A 310 15.24 -22.58 1.89
N PHE A 311 16.25 -23.04 1.21
CA PHE A 311 16.96 -22.34 0.20
C PHE A 311 16.06 -21.92 -1.00
N SER A 312 15.05 -22.73 -1.37
CA SER A 312 14.04 -22.35 -2.34
C SER A 312 13.29 -21.07 -1.91
N PHE A 313 13.00 -20.90 -0.65
CA PHE A 313 12.28 -19.73 -0.14
C PHE A 313 13.12 -18.47 -0.09
N GLU A 314 14.42 -18.59 0.11
CA GLU A 314 15.35 -17.46 0.13
C GLU A 314 15.48 -16.81 -1.25
N PHE A 315 15.67 -17.58 -2.32
CA PHE A 315 15.75 -17.01 -3.66
C PHE A 315 14.37 -16.65 -4.24
N LEU A 316 13.30 -17.37 -3.88
CA LEU A 316 11.95 -16.99 -4.25
C LEU A 316 11.52 -15.66 -3.63
N GLU A 317 11.92 -15.39 -2.39
CA GLU A 317 11.69 -14.08 -1.76
C GLU A 317 12.40 -12.97 -2.54
N ALA A 318 13.65 -13.21 -2.96
CA ALA A 318 14.40 -12.29 -3.79
C ALA A 318 13.76 -12.09 -5.18
N ILE A 319 13.37 -13.19 -5.87
CA ILE A 319 12.65 -13.12 -7.16
C ILE A 319 11.36 -12.29 -7.01
N LEU A 320 10.54 -12.55 -5.99
CA LEU A 320 9.33 -11.79 -5.78
C LEU A 320 9.63 -10.31 -5.45
N THR A 321 10.75 -10.03 -4.80
CA THR A 321 11.16 -8.65 -4.53
C THR A 321 11.51 -7.91 -5.82
N GLU A 322 12.25 -8.53 -6.72
CA GLU A 322 12.80 -7.89 -7.91
C GLU A 322 11.92 -8.07 -9.16
N PHE A 323 11.29 -9.23 -9.35
CA PHE A 323 10.54 -9.63 -10.53
C PHE A 323 9.07 -10.03 -10.22
N GLY A 324 8.53 -9.66 -9.05
CA GLY A 324 7.22 -10.14 -8.60
C GLY A 324 6.08 -9.88 -9.58
N THR A 325 6.03 -8.72 -10.22
CA THR A 325 5.01 -8.39 -11.23
C THR A 325 5.13 -9.28 -12.46
N PHE A 326 6.33 -9.51 -12.96
CA PHE A 326 6.60 -10.41 -14.09
C PHE A 326 6.13 -11.84 -13.77
N VAL A 327 6.56 -12.37 -12.63
CA VAL A 327 6.21 -13.75 -12.20
C VAL A 327 4.71 -13.94 -12.03
N LEU A 328 4.02 -12.99 -11.39
CA LEU A 328 2.60 -13.11 -11.10
C LEU A 328 1.69 -12.83 -12.30
N ARG A 329 2.18 -12.11 -13.33
CA ARG A 329 1.44 -11.88 -14.57
C ARG A 329 1.59 -13.02 -15.58
N ASN A 330 2.67 -13.79 -15.50
CA ASN A 330 2.90 -14.93 -16.37
C ASN A 330 2.13 -16.15 -15.85
N PRO A 331 1.12 -16.69 -16.56
CA PRO A 331 0.28 -17.78 -16.08
C PRO A 331 1.08 -19.04 -15.74
N ALA A 332 2.13 -19.36 -16.51
CA ALA A 332 2.96 -20.54 -16.29
C ALA A 332 3.79 -20.39 -14.99
N LEU A 333 4.36 -19.22 -14.74
CA LEU A 333 5.12 -18.94 -13.53
C LEU A 333 4.20 -18.85 -12.30
N LEU A 334 3.01 -18.26 -12.45
CA LEU A 334 2.00 -18.22 -11.40
C LEU A 334 1.59 -19.63 -10.96
N ASP A 335 1.39 -20.57 -11.89
CA ASP A 335 1.11 -21.96 -11.55
C ASP A 335 2.26 -22.60 -10.76
N ARG A 336 3.51 -22.30 -11.14
CA ARG A 336 4.68 -22.76 -10.40
C ARG A 336 4.70 -22.21 -8.96
N VAL A 337 4.36 -20.93 -8.75
CA VAL A 337 4.23 -20.35 -7.41
C VAL A 337 3.12 -21.02 -6.60
N LYS A 338 1.97 -21.37 -7.21
CA LYS A 338 0.90 -22.13 -6.55
C LYS A 338 1.38 -23.50 -6.07
N ARG A 339 2.30 -24.15 -6.80
CA ARG A 339 2.91 -25.42 -6.35
C ARG A 339 3.75 -25.22 -5.10
N VAL A 340 4.49 -24.12 -4.99
CA VAL A 340 5.23 -23.78 -3.77
C VAL A 340 4.30 -23.62 -2.57
N ILE A 341 3.15 -22.94 -2.74
CA ILE A 341 2.16 -22.77 -1.66
C ILE A 341 1.57 -24.12 -1.22
N ARG A 342 1.26 -25.00 -2.16
CA ARG A 342 0.83 -26.37 -1.85
C ARG A 342 1.89 -27.15 -1.06
N TRP A 343 3.17 -26.99 -1.46
CA TRP A 343 4.27 -27.59 -0.71
C TRP A 343 4.33 -27.07 0.72
N CYS A 344 4.22 -25.76 0.94
CA CYS A 344 4.20 -25.17 2.28
C CYS A 344 3.09 -25.77 3.17
N ASP A 345 1.91 -25.99 2.61
CA ASP A 345 0.76 -26.52 3.33
C ASP A 345 0.95 -28.01 3.69
N THR A 346 1.52 -28.80 2.79
CA THR A 346 1.66 -30.25 2.96
C THR A 346 2.91 -30.68 3.73
N HIS A 347 3.92 -29.81 3.85
CA HIS A 347 5.22 -30.11 4.49
C HIS A 347 5.45 -29.35 5.79
N GLU A 348 4.41 -28.78 6.38
CA GLU A 348 4.50 -28.24 7.73
C GLU A 348 4.68 -29.38 8.75
N LEU A 349 5.70 -29.26 9.59
CA LEU A 349 6.00 -30.23 10.64
C LEU A 349 5.41 -29.78 11.98
N GLU A 350 4.86 -30.72 12.73
CA GLU A 350 4.46 -30.49 14.12
C GLU A 350 5.10 -31.56 15.01
N PHE A 351 5.76 -31.15 16.09
CA PHE A 351 6.26 -32.08 17.08
C PHE A 351 6.23 -31.46 18.49
N THR A 352 6.20 -32.33 19.48
CA THR A 352 6.24 -31.94 20.90
C THR A 352 7.57 -32.42 21.49
N ASP A 353 8.31 -31.51 22.13
CA ASP A 353 9.56 -31.90 22.81
C ASP A 353 9.28 -32.66 24.11
N ALA A 354 10.36 -33.14 24.71
CA ALA A 354 10.25 -33.91 25.94
C ALA A 354 9.75 -33.10 27.16
N THR A 355 9.62 -31.80 27.05
CA THR A 355 9.04 -30.91 28.06
C THR A 355 7.55 -30.63 27.83
N GLY A 356 6.95 -31.21 26.79
CA GLY A 356 5.57 -30.98 26.40
C GLY A 356 5.36 -29.72 25.54
N LYS A 357 6.43 -29.03 25.16
CA LYS A 357 6.36 -27.84 24.34
C LYS A 357 6.19 -28.20 22.87
N LYS A 358 5.15 -27.63 22.25
CA LYS A 358 4.84 -27.83 20.82
C LYS A 358 5.67 -26.90 19.95
N TYR A 359 6.14 -27.44 18.81
CA TYR A 359 6.85 -26.74 17.75
C TYR A 359 6.19 -27.05 16.42
N ARG A 360 5.86 -26.02 15.65
CA ARG A 360 5.33 -26.13 14.30
C ARG A 360 6.21 -25.31 13.37
N GLY A 361 6.26 -25.69 12.10
CA GLY A 361 7.00 -24.95 11.09
C GLY A 361 7.64 -25.87 10.06
N TRP A 362 8.70 -25.42 9.46
CA TRP A 362 9.40 -26.15 8.40
C TRP A 362 10.83 -26.48 8.80
N SER A 363 11.36 -27.54 8.21
CA SER A 363 12.73 -27.96 8.31
C SER A 363 13.51 -27.50 7.09
N SER A 364 14.85 -27.40 7.21
CA SER A 364 15.74 -27.21 6.08
C SER A 364 15.73 -28.38 5.09
N GLY A 365 15.22 -29.54 5.51
CA GLY A 365 15.16 -30.75 4.69
C GLY A 365 16.47 -31.53 4.64
N GLY A 366 17.52 -31.10 5.34
CA GLY A 366 18.78 -31.79 5.40
C GLY A 366 18.71 -33.03 6.32
N GLU A 367 19.07 -34.20 5.80
CA GLU A 367 19.37 -35.37 6.64
C GLU A 367 20.70 -35.19 7.42
N VAL A 368 20.80 -34.15 8.20
CA VAL A 368 21.84 -34.08 9.19
C VAL A 368 21.39 -34.96 10.35
N ARG A 369 22.05 -36.07 10.58
CA ARG A 369 21.77 -37.09 11.61
C ARG A 369 21.36 -36.60 12.99
N SER A 370 21.42 -35.32 13.27
CA SER A 370 21.04 -34.74 14.54
C SER A 370 20.03 -33.61 14.41
N LEU A 371 19.70 -33.16 13.20
CA LEU A 371 19.04 -31.89 13.02
C LEU A 371 17.59 -32.00 12.59
N ALA A 372 17.22 -32.98 11.76
CA ALA A 372 16.03 -32.75 10.97
C ALA A 372 14.95 -33.82 11.00
N GLU A 373 15.18 -34.99 11.55
CA GLU A 373 14.10 -36.00 11.58
C GLU A 373 12.87 -35.45 12.30
N GLY A 374 11.93 -34.89 11.51
CA GLY A 374 10.64 -34.42 12.00
C GLY A 374 10.67 -33.17 12.88
N LYS A 375 11.72 -32.34 12.82
CA LYS A 375 11.84 -31.12 13.65
C LYS A 375 11.86 -29.87 12.81
N SER A 376 11.01 -28.92 13.17
CA SER A 376 11.04 -27.56 12.58
C SER A 376 12.28 -26.78 13.08
N GLU A 377 12.78 -25.89 12.22
CA GLU A 377 13.90 -24.99 12.49
C GLU A 377 13.43 -23.53 12.45
N SER A 378 13.98 -22.69 13.32
CA SER A 378 13.54 -21.28 13.40
C SER A 378 13.87 -20.49 12.15
N TRP A 379 15.05 -20.67 11.58
CA TRP A 379 15.48 -19.93 10.38
C TRP A 379 14.77 -20.43 9.12
N ALA A 380 14.57 -21.74 8.96
CA ALA A 380 13.82 -22.31 7.86
C ALA A 380 12.35 -21.83 7.91
N THR A 381 11.74 -21.88 9.09
CA THR A 381 10.39 -21.37 9.32
C THR A 381 10.31 -19.86 9.02
N ALA A 382 11.31 -19.08 9.45
CA ALA A 382 11.37 -17.65 9.16
C ALA A 382 11.53 -17.36 7.67
N SER A 383 12.35 -18.12 6.92
CA SER A 383 12.53 -17.98 5.47
C SER A 383 11.22 -18.24 4.71
N VAL A 384 10.46 -19.29 5.10
CA VAL A 384 9.12 -19.53 4.54
C VAL A 384 8.19 -18.35 4.82
N HIS A 385 8.18 -17.80 6.03
CA HIS A 385 7.35 -16.65 6.36
C HIS A 385 7.77 -15.36 5.63
N MET A 386 9.06 -15.16 5.36
CA MET A 386 9.53 -14.04 4.53
C MET A 386 9.00 -14.15 3.11
N PHE A 387 9.09 -15.33 2.51
CA PHE A 387 8.53 -15.62 1.19
C PHE A 387 7.01 -15.37 1.16
N LEU A 388 6.24 -15.94 2.11
CA LEU A 388 4.80 -15.77 2.20
C LEU A 388 4.40 -14.29 2.36
N THR A 389 5.15 -13.54 3.18
CA THR A 389 4.92 -12.10 3.37
C THR A 389 5.18 -11.31 2.09
N GLN A 390 6.26 -11.63 1.38
CA GLN A 390 6.60 -10.96 0.13
C GLN A 390 5.61 -11.32 -0.98
N LEU A 391 5.16 -12.57 -1.02
CA LEU A 391 4.13 -13.02 -1.97
C LEU A 391 2.79 -12.28 -1.74
N ASP A 392 2.29 -12.22 -0.48
CA ASP A 392 1.07 -11.44 -0.15
C ASP A 392 1.20 -9.98 -0.56
N ARG A 393 2.38 -9.39 -0.34
CA ARG A 393 2.64 -7.99 -0.74
C ARG A 393 2.54 -7.83 -2.26
N ARG A 394 3.24 -8.68 -3.04
CA ARG A 394 3.25 -8.59 -4.50
C ARG A 394 1.90 -8.90 -5.13
N ILE A 395 1.19 -9.88 -4.61
CA ILE A 395 -0.20 -10.14 -5.01
C ILE A 395 -1.07 -8.90 -4.74
N SER A 396 -0.93 -8.31 -3.55
CA SER A 396 -1.71 -7.13 -3.19
C SER A 396 -1.34 -5.90 -4.04
N ASP A 397 -0.06 -5.70 -4.41
CA ASP A 397 0.38 -4.65 -5.33
C ASP A 397 -0.24 -4.84 -6.72
N LEU A 398 -0.21 -6.06 -7.23
CA LEU A 398 -0.74 -6.37 -8.57
C LEU A 398 -2.27 -6.29 -8.61
N LEU A 399 -2.97 -6.76 -7.57
CA LEU A 399 -4.43 -6.63 -7.46
C LEU A 399 -4.85 -5.15 -7.44
N ASP A 400 -4.17 -4.32 -6.65
CA ASP A 400 -4.41 -2.88 -6.60
C ASP A 400 -4.23 -2.23 -7.99
N GLU A 401 -3.17 -2.58 -8.71
CA GLU A 401 -2.94 -2.08 -10.08
C GLU A 401 -4.03 -2.54 -11.06
N LEU A 402 -4.38 -3.83 -11.03
CA LEU A 402 -5.39 -4.39 -11.92
C LEU A 402 -6.77 -3.82 -11.65
N VAL A 403 -7.13 -3.62 -10.38
CA VAL A 403 -8.41 -3.02 -9.99
C VAL A 403 -8.46 -1.56 -10.44
N LEU A 404 -7.42 -0.75 -10.18
CA LEU A 404 -7.37 0.65 -10.64
C LEU A 404 -7.51 0.78 -12.15
N LYS A 405 -6.86 -0.11 -12.92
CA LYS A 405 -7.06 -0.17 -14.38
C LYS A 405 -8.51 -0.44 -14.76
N GLY A 406 -9.25 -1.19 -13.92
CA GLY A 406 -10.69 -1.40 -14.10
C GLY A 406 -11.51 -0.13 -13.98
N PHE A 407 -11.04 0.83 -13.20
CA PHE A 407 -11.60 2.18 -13.08
C PHE A 407 -10.98 3.19 -14.06
N GLY A 408 -10.16 2.75 -15.02
CA GLY A 408 -9.47 3.64 -15.97
C GLY A 408 -8.35 4.47 -15.37
N ILE A 409 -7.82 4.07 -14.23
CA ILE A 409 -6.81 4.82 -13.47
C ILE A 409 -5.45 4.14 -13.58
N ASP A 410 -4.43 4.88 -14.02
CA ASP A 410 -3.03 4.45 -13.92
C ASP A 410 -2.41 5.06 -12.65
N ARG A 411 -2.02 4.20 -11.70
CA ARG A 411 -1.37 4.64 -10.45
C ARG A 411 -0.06 5.41 -10.70
N ARG A 412 0.67 5.09 -11.75
CA ARG A 412 1.94 5.74 -12.08
C ARG A 412 1.78 7.18 -12.53
N ALA A 413 0.60 7.52 -13.06
CA ALA A 413 0.27 8.88 -13.46
C ALA A 413 -0.16 9.77 -12.28
N VAL A 414 -0.43 9.18 -11.12
CA VAL A 414 -0.86 9.91 -9.92
C VAL A 414 0.35 10.42 -9.17
N THR A 415 0.49 11.73 -9.08
CA THR A 415 1.59 12.40 -8.37
C THR A 415 1.06 13.23 -7.21
N GLU A 416 1.85 13.31 -6.14
CA GLU A 416 1.56 14.21 -5.01
C GLU A 416 1.72 15.67 -5.48
N SER A 417 0.73 16.50 -5.16
CA SER A 417 0.81 17.92 -5.47
C SER A 417 1.81 18.65 -4.56
N SER A 418 2.61 19.51 -5.12
CA SER A 418 3.51 20.42 -4.36
C SER A 418 2.77 21.56 -3.66
N LYS A 419 1.48 21.78 -3.99
CA LYS A 419 0.67 22.84 -3.40
C LYS A 419 0.21 22.44 -1.99
N LYS A 420 0.08 23.43 -1.11
CA LYS A 420 -0.55 23.26 0.20
C LYS A 420 -2.04 22.95 0.00
N PHE A 421 -2.61 22.12 0.85
CA PHE A 421 -4.03 21.72 0.72
C PHE A 421 -4.98 22.93 0.70
N GLU A 422 -4.70 23.93 1.51
CA GLU A 422 -5.48 25.18 1.53
C GLU A 422 -5.55 25.91 0.17
N GLN A 423 -4.54 25.72 -0.68
CA GLN A 423 -4.43 26.35 -2.00
C GLN A 423 -5.07 25.51 -3.12
N MET A 424 -5.45 24.26 -2.85
CA MET A 424 -6.02 23.35 -3.85
C MET A 424 -7.52 23.54 -4.03
N ILE A 425 -8.16 24.19 -3.08
CA ILE A 425 -9.57 24.50 -3.07
C ILE A 425 -9.70 26.04 -3.01
N ASP A 426 -10.18 26.62 -4.10
CA ASP A 426 -10.26 28.08 -4.20
C ASP A 426 -11.33 28.66 -3.25
N ALA A 427 -12.42 27.92 -2.98
CA ALA A 427 -13.47 28.38 -2.09
C ALA A 427 -13.04 28.35 -0.60
N ASP A 428 -13.41 29.40 0.12
CA ASP A 428 -13.22 29.44 1.59
C ASP A 428 -14.34 28.64 2.26
N LEU A 429 -14.03 27.40 2.63
CA LEU A 429 -14.99 26.51 3.27
C LEU A 429 -15.06 26.78 4.77
N ARG A 430 -16.24 27.17 5.27
CA ARG A 430 -16.47 27.36 6.69
C ARG A 430 -16.52 26.03 7.44
N PHE A 431 -16.04 26.02 8.66
CA PHE A 431 -16.26 24.93 9.60
C PHE A 431 -17.30 25.37 10.63
N LEU A 432 -18.41 24.68 10.66
CA LEU A 432 -19.51 24.92 11.62
C LEU A 432 -19.28 24.11 12.90
N GLY A 433 -18.28 24.46 13.67
CA GLY A 433 -17.91 23.83 14.93
C GLY A 433 -17.66 24.86 16.03
N GLU A 434 -17.41 24.41 17.26
CA GLU A 434 -17.17 25.26 18.42
C GLU A 434 -15.95 26.17 18.30
N ARG A 435 -15.00 25.84 17.43
CA ARG A 435 -13.76 26.63 17.22
C ARG A 435 -13.80 27.38 15.90
N PRO A 436 -13.40 28.67 15.86
CA PRO A 436 -13.30 29.42 14.62
C PRO A 436 -12.15 28.88 13.78
N THR A 437 -12.44 28.03 12.82
CA THR A 437 -11.45 27.45 11.88
C THR A 437 -12.13 27.21 10.53
N THR A 438 -11.34 26.90 9.51
CA THR A 438 -11.86 26.53 8.19
C THR A 438 -12.01 25.03 8.07
N LEU A 439 -12.97 24.55 7.26
CA LEU A 439 -13.15 23.14 6.98
C LEU A 439 -11.87 22.52 6.37
N LYS A 440 -11.17 23.28 5.52
CA LYS A 440 -9.88 22.88 4.93
C LYS A 440 -8.85 22.50 6.00
N LYS A 441 -8.72 23.34 7.03
CA LYS A 441 -7.76 23.11 8.12
C LYS A 441 -8.13 21.89 8.94
N VAL A 442 -9.43 21.68 9.23
CA VAL A 442 -9.90 20.49 9.94
C VAL A 442 -9.55 19.22 9.14
N ILE A 443 -9.83 19.21 7.84
CA ILE A 443 -9.52 18.06 6.98
C ILE A 443 -8.01 17.81 6.91
N GLU A 444 -7.19 18.86 6.75
CA GLU A 444 -5.75 18.72 6.68
C GLU A 444 -5.17 18.14 7.98
N GLU A 445 -5.56 18.66 9.14
CA GLU A 445 -5.01 18.26 10.43
C GLU A 445 -5.55 16.90 10.90
N GLU A 446 -6.85 16.68 10.78
CA GLU A 446 -7.49 15.48 11.34
C GLU A 446 -7.42 14.27 10.39
N ILE A 447 -7.36 14.48 9.09
CA ILE A 447 -7.38 13.40 8.10
C ILE A 447 -6.05 13.29 7.36
N LEU A 448 -5.67 14.33 6.60
CA LEU A 448 -4.62 14.22 5.60
C LEU A 448 -3.22 14.02 6.19
N LYS A 449 -2.84 14.82 7.20
CA LYS A 449 -1.55 14.67 7.90
C LYS A 449 -1.43 13.30 8.57
N LYS A 450 -2.53 12.82 9.17
CA LYS A 450 -2.57 11.50 9.79
C LYS A 450 -2.54 10.37 8.77
N ALA A 451 -3.19 10.55 7.61
CA ALA A 451 -3.19 9.57 6.54
C ALA A 451 -1.80 9.36 5.91
N LYS A 452 -0.96 10.40 5.85
CA LYS A 452 0.44 10.28 5.41
C LYS A 452 1.28 9.36 6.31
N ALA A 453 0.85 9.08 7.54
CA ALA A 453 1.48 8.13 8.44
C ALA A 453 1.16 6.66 8.16
N LEU A 454 0.53 6.35 7.01
CA LEU A 454 0.28 4.97 6.58
C LEU A 454 1.60 4.21 6.42
N THR A 455 1.59 2.93 6.80
CA THR A 455 2.73 2.03 6.60
C THR A 455 2.99 1.78 5.11
N ALA A 456 4.16 1.23 4.79
CA ALA A 456 4.49 0.83 3.42
C ALA A 456 3.50 -0.19 2.84
N GLU A 457 2.85 -0.98 3.69
CA GLU A 457 1.79 -1.93 3.31
C GLU A 457 0.44 -1.25 3.03
N GLY A 458 0.32 0.06 3.20
CA GLY A 458 -0.90 0.81 3.03
C GLY A 458 -1.86 0.74 4.22
N LEU A 459 -1.42 0.18 5.35
CA LEU A 459 -2.19 0.14 6.59
C LEU A 459 -1.98 1.40 7.42
N ILE A 460 -3.04 1.88 8.05
CA ILE A 460 -2.94 2.91 9.08
C ILE A 460 -2.39 2.26 10.34
N ARG A 461 -1.36 2.85 10.96
CA ARG A 461 -0.75 2.32 12.19
C ARG A 461 -1.80 2.13 13.28
N GLU A 462 -1.78 0.97 13.92
CA GLU A 462 -2.62 0.71 15.09
C GLU A 462 -2.32 1.72 16.21
N GLY A 463 -3.37 2.17 16.87
CA GLY A 463 -3.26 3.13 17.98
C GLY A 463 -3.26 4.61 17.59
N LEU A 464 -3.19 4.97 16.30
CA LEU A 464 -3.45 6.35 15.86
C LEU A 464 -4.93 6.50 15.52
N PRO A 465 -5.66 7.43 16.16
CA PRO A 465 -7.04 7.74 15.80
C PRO A 465 -7.06 8.54 14.49
N VAL A 466 -6.92 7.84 13.37
CA VAL A 466 -6.97 8.46 12.04
C VAL A 466 -8.36 8.25 11.46
N PRO A 467 -9.16 9.30 11.27
CA PRO A 467 -10.38 9.20 10.49
C PRO A 467 -10.08 8.73 9.08
N ARG A 468 -10.78 7.69 8.62
CA ARG A 468 -10.62 7.10 7.29
C ARG A 468 -11.90 7.06 6.49
N SER A 469 -12.99 7.49 7.11
CA SER A 469 -14.31 7.54 6.50
C SER A 469 -15.00 8.84 6.84
N VAL A 470 -15.48 9.55 5.84
CA VAL A 470 -16.06 10.88 5.98
C VAL A 470 -17.37 10.96 5.21
N LEU A 471 -18.44 11.31 5.88
CA LEU A 471 -19.68 11.71 5.23
C LEU A 471 -19.68 13.22 5.03
N LEU A 472 -19.67 13.65 3.78
CA LEU A 472 -19.80 15.03 3.36
C LEU A 472 -21.28 15.33 3.08
N PHE A 473 -21.86 16.28 3.78
CA PHE A 473 -23.24 16.67 3.54
C PHE A 473 -23.39 18.19 3.38
N GLY A 474 -24.37 18.62 2.64
CA GLY A 474 -24.61 20.02 2.37
C GLY A 474 -25.32 20.25 1.06
N PRO A 475 -25.75 21.49 0.76
CA PRO A 475 -26.48 21.81 -0.45
C PRO A 475 -25.77 21.37 -1.73
N PRO A 476 -26.49 21.11 -2.82
CA PRO A 476 -25.86 20.83 -4.10
C PRO A 476 -24.98 22.01 -4.56
N GLY A 477 -23.87 21.74 -5.24
CA GLY A 477 -22.97 22.79 -5.73
C GLY A 477 -22.05 23.44 -4.69
N THR A 478 -21.86 22.84 -3.49
CA THR A 478 -20.92 23.30 -2.46
C THR A 478 -19.52 22.72 -2.60
N SER A 479 -19.19 22.11 -3.73
CA SER A 479 -17.85 21.57 -4.03
C SER A 479 -17.45 20.30 -3.28
N LYS A 480 -18.38 19.45 -2.86
CA LYS A 480 -18.10 18.18 -2.19
C LYS A 480 -17.19 17.26 -3.03
N SER A 481 -17.48 17.08 -4.31
CA SER A 481 -16.67 16.26 -5.23
C SER A 481 -15.29 16.88 -5.49
N ARG A 482 -15.20 18.23 -5.56
CA ARG A 482 -13.91 18.93 -5.67
C ARG A 482 -13.04 18.75 -4.43
N LEU A 483 -13.67 18.70 -3.25
CA LEU A 483 -12.97 18.42 -1.98
C LEU A 483 -12.35 17.01 -1.98
N ALA A 484 -13.10 16.02 -2.42
CA ALA A 484 -12.59 14.65 -2.55
C ALA A 484 -11.38 14.58 -3.52
N LYS A 485 -11.48 15.26 -4.65
CA LYS A 485 -10.38 15.36 -5.63
C LYS A 485 -9.14 16.03 -5.04
N ALA A 486 -9.31 17.16 -4.36
CA ALA A 486 -8.20 17.87 -3.72
C ALA A 486 -7.52 17.03 -2.65
N MET A 487 -8.27 16.25 -1.87
CA MET A 487 -7.72 15.32 -0.88
C MET A 487 -6.86 14.25 -1.55
N ALA A 488 -7.32 13.66 -2.66
CA ALA A 488 -6.57 12.66 -3.41
C ALA A 488 -5.27 13.24 -4.00
N GLU A 489 -5.35 14.41 -4.63
CA GLU A 489 -4.20 15.12 -5.20
C GLU A 489 -3.15 15.51 -4.13
N TYR A 490 -3.60 15.98 -2.95
CA TYR A 490 -2.70 16.31 -1.85
C TYR A 490 -1.96 15.09 -1.29
N LEU A 491 -2.63 13.95 -1.24
CA LEU A 491 -2.05 12.70 -0.77
C LEU A 491 -1.20 12.00 -1.84
N GLY A 492 -1.30 12.39 -3.12
CA GLY A 492 -0.74 11.65 -4.24
C GLY A 492 -1.37 10.25 -4.37
N TRP A 493 -2.67 10.15 -4.07
CA TRP A 493 -3.41 8.90 -4.10
C TRP A 493 -4.42 8.92 -5.26
N PRO A 494 -4.70 7.78 -5.92
CA PRO A 494 -5.76 7.69 -6.91
C PRO A 494 -7.12 7.99 -6.29
N LEU A 495 -7.96 8.69 -7.05
CA LEU A 495 -9.36 8.93 -6.73
C LEU A 495 -10.22 7.93 -7.49
N VAL A 496 -10.92 7.06 -6.79
CA VAL A 496 -11.91 6.13 -7.34
C VAL A 496 -13.30 6.67 -7.01
N THR A 497 -14.04 7.08 -8.02
CA THR A 497 -15.41 7.58 -7.84
C THR A 497 -16.40 6.47 -8.14
N ILE A 498 -17.36 6.27 -7.26
CA ILE A 498 -18.45 5.30 -7.37
C ILE A 498 -19.78 6.04 -7.35
N THR A 499 -20.62 5.76 -8.32
CA THR A 499 -21.99 6.31 -8.42
C THR A 499 -23.02 5.20 -8.31
N PRO A 500 -24.28 5.48 -7.94
CA PRO A 500 -25.34 4.47 -7.88
C PRO A 500 -25.55 3.69 -9.18
N SER A 501 -25.31 4.31 -10.31
CA SER A 501 -25.43 3.69 -11.64
C SER A 501 -24.53 2.47 -11.83
N GLU A 502 -23.38 2.44 -11.14
CA GLU A 502 -22.44 1.30 -11.19
C GLU A 502 -22.98 0.04 -10.50
N PHE A 503 -23.95 0.20 -9.61
CA PHE A 503 -24.62 -0.92 -8.93
C PHE A 503 -25.89 -1.37 -9.64
N LEU A 504 -26.43 -0.53 -10.51
CA LEU A 504 -27.72 -0.76 -11.18
C LEU A 504 -27.57 -1.18 -12.64
N GLY A 505 -26.36 -1.14 -13.19
CA GLY A 505 -26.10 -1.31 -14.63
C GLY A 505 -26.51 -2.66 -15.23
N LYS A 506 -26.68 -3.72 -14.41
CA LYS A 506 -27.12 -5.05 -14.86
C LYS A 506 -28.57 -5.39 -14.47
N GLY A 507 -29.32 -4.42 -13.96
CA GLY A 507 -30.69 -4.62 -13.47
C GLY A 507 -30.79 -4.89 -11.97
N VAL A 508 -31.99 -4.74 -11.42
CA VAL A 508 -32.30 -4.79 -9.98
C VAL A 508 -31.99 -6.16 -9.37
N GLU A 509 -32.24 -7.22 -10.10
CA GLU A 509 -32.00 -8.63 -9.68
C GLU A 509 -30.51 -8.92 -9.40
N HIS A 510 -29.59 -8.14 -9.96
CA HIS A 510 -28.16 -8.32 -9.81
C HIS A 510 -27.48 -7.32 -8.84
N VAL A 511 -28.25 -6.45 -8.19
CA VAL A 511 -27.71 -5.39 -7.31
C VAL A 511 -26.80 -5.96 -6.21
N HIS A 512 -27.19 -7.01 -5.52
CA HIS A 512 -26.36 -7.64 -4.48
C HIS A 512 -25.03 -8.14 -5.05
N ALA A 513 -25.06 -8.83 -6.19
CA ALA A 513 -23.87 -9.37 -6.83
C ALA A 513 -22.92 -8.25 -7.29
N GLN A 514 -23.47 -7.17 -7.84
CA GLN A 514 -22.69 -6.00 -8.26
C GLN A 514 -22.08 -5.24 -7.09
N VAL A 515 -22.83 -5.05 -6.00
CA VAL A 515 -22.30 -4.47 -4.76
C VAL A 515 -21.16 -5.35 -4.22
N ASP A 516 -21.34 -6.68 -4.18
CA ASP A 516 -20.31 -7.61 -3.73
C ASP A 516 -19.05 -7.58 -4.60
N GLU A 517 -19.20 -7.51 -5.91
CA GLU A 517 -18.11 -7.42 -6.87
C GLU A 517 -17.33 -6.11 -6.68
N LYS A 518 -18.03 -4.97 -6.69
CA LYS A 518 -17.42 -3.65 -6.53
C LYS A 518 -16.72 -3.50 -5.17
N PHE A 519 -17.34 -3.91 -4.08
CA PHE A 519 -16.70 -3.82 -2.77
C PHE A 519 -15.52 -4.79 -2.63
N ARG A 520 -15.53 -5.96 -3.28
CA ARG A 520 -14.33 -6.81 -3.36
C ARG A 520 -13.18 -6.10 -4.09
N ASP A 521 -13.48 -5.37 -5.16
CA ASP A 521 -12.49 -4.56 -5.86
C ASP A 521 -11.96 -3.44 -4.94
N LEU A 522 -12.83 -2.69 -4.29
CA LEU A 522 -12.43 -1.63 -3.36
C LEU A 522 -11.57 -2.16 -2.19
N MET A 523 -11.83 -3.38 -1.72
CA MET A 523 -11.03 -4.03 -0.67
C MET A 523 -9.63 -4.43 -1.13
N ASP A 524 -9.37 -4.51 -2.41
CA ASP A 524 -8.02 -4.77 -2.94
C ASP A 524 -7.19 -3.48 -3.08
N LEU A 525 -7.83 -2.31 -3.04
CA LEU A 525 -7.15 -1.02 -3.12
C LEU A 525 -6.33 -0.70 -1.87
N ARG A 526 -5.26 0.07 -2.08
CA ARG A 526 -4.38 0.58 -1.03
C ARG A 526 -3.96 2.02 -1.37
N LYS A 527 -3.91 2.88 -0.35
CA LYS A 527 -3.58 4.30 -0.56
C LYS A 527 -4.37 4.88 -1.73
N ALA A 528 -5.70 4.78 -1.62
CA ALA A 528 -6.64 5.35 -2.56
C ALA A 528 -7.68 6.16 -1.79
N VAL A 529 -8.23 7.17 -2.44
CA VAL A 529 -9.41 7.89 -1.98
C VAL A 529 -10.60 7.32 -2.75
N VAL A 530 -11.53 6.70 -2.06
CA VAL A 530 -12.77 6.17 -2.63
C VAL A 530 -13.87 7.18 -2.36
N PHE A 531 -14.53 7.65 -3.41
CA PHE A 531 -15.56 8.67 -3.31
C PHE A 531 -16.89 8.12 -3.84
N PHE A 532 -17.83 7.95 -2.91
CA PHE A 532 -19.22 7.60 -3.23
C PHE A 532 -19.99 8.90 -3.49
N ASP A 533 -20.22 9.22 -4.75
CA ASP A 533 -20.91 10.43 -5.18
C ASP A 533 -22.39 10.17 -5.48
N GLU A 534 -23.21 11.21 -5.35
CA GLU A 534 -24.64 11.18 -5.65
C GLU A 534 -25.44 10.08 -4.92
N MET A 535 -25.00 9.72 -3.70
CA MET A 535 -25.64 8.67 -2.93
C MET A 535 -26.99 9.07 -2.31
N ASP A 536 -27.56 10.19 -2.77
CA ASP A 536 -28.90 10.63 -2.37
C ASP A 536 -30.00 9.60 -2.73
N ALA A 537 -29.73 8.77 -3.76
CA ALA A 537 -30.59 7.64 -4.10
C ALA A 537 -30.72 6.58 -2.99
N LEU A 538 -29.73 6.54 -2.05
CA LEU A 538 -29.77 5.67 -0.86
C LEU A 538 -30.47 6.31 0.34
N ALA A 539 -30.87 7.57 0.21
CA ALA A 539 -31.20 8.44 1.33
C ALA A 539 -32.68 8.51 1.70
N GLN A 540 -33.58 7.88 0.96
CA GLN A 540 -35.01 8.00 1.29
C GLN A 540 -35.40 7.04 2.40
N THR A 541 -35.79 7.61 3.54
CA THR A 541 -36.30 6.94 4.72
C THR A 541 -37.70 6.37 4.51
N ARG A 542 -38.02 5.36 5.33
CA ARG A 542 -39.27 4.60 5.39
C ARG A 542 -40.51 5.39 5.81
N GLU A 543 -40.38 6.68 6.03
CA GLU A 543 -41.49 7.50 6.56
C GLU A 543 -41.88 8.59 5.57
N GLY A 544 -42.95 8.40 4.82
CA GLY A 544 -43.68 9.53 4.32
C GLY A 544 -44.23 9.56 2.91
N ASP A 545 -44.58 8.45 2.26
CA ASP A 545 -45.45 8.52 1.09
C ASP A 545 -46.44 7.34 1.01
N GLU A 546 -47.39 7.32 1.97
CA GLU A 546 -48.63 6.54 1.82
C GLU A 546 -49.62 7.17 0.81
N GLN A 547 -49.24 8.25 0.10
CA GLN A 547 -50.13 8.97 -0.81
C GLN A 547 -49.43 9.29 -2.15
N SER A 548 -48.93 8.31 -2.88
CA SER A 548 -48.76 8.45 -4.31
C SER A 548 -49.33 7.24 -5.03
N ASP A 549 -50.45 7.51 -5.71
CA ASP A 549 -51.13 6.57 -6.60
C ASP A 549 -50.21 5.98 -7.67
N GLY A 550 -50.08 4.67 -7.68
CA GLY A 550 -50.06 3.87 -8.88
C GLY A 550 -48.74 3.54 -9.55
N ARG A 551 -48.30 2.28 -9.40
CA ARG A 551 -47.61 1.43 -10.40
C ARG A 551 -46.14 1.63 -10.80
N GLY A 552 -45.42 2.60 -10.27
CA GLY A 552 -43.99 2.75 -10.57
C GLY A 552 -43.10 2.98 -9.34
N ALA A 553 -43.69 3.28 -8.21
CA ALA A 553 -42.94 3.62 -6.96
C ALA A 553 -42.37 2.38 -6.26
N GLY A 554 -43.04 1.23 -6.31
CA GLY A 554 -42.64 0.03 -5.60
C GLY A 554 -41.28 -0.54 -6.01
N ASP A 555 -40.97 -0.58 -7.30
CA ASP A 555 -39.72 -1.18 -7.80
C ASP A 555 -38.49 -0.31 -7.47
N LEU A 556 -38.64 1.01 -7.47
CA LEU A 556 -37.55 1.93 -7.12
C LEU A 556 -37.23 1.90 -5.62
N ASP A 557 -38.24 1.75 -4.76
CA ASP A 557 -38.04 1.68 -3.30
C ASP A 557 -37.42 0.34 -2.89
N ILE A 558 -37.82 -0.76 -3.51
CA ILE A 558 -37.22 -2.08 -3.32
C ILE A 558 -35.74 -2.02 -3.74
N THR A 559 -35.42 -1.45 -4.88
CA THR A 559 -34.05 -1.29 -5.37
C THR A 559 -33.17 -0.50 -4.41
N ARG A 560 -33.67 0.60 -3.86
CA ARG A 560 -32.97 1.43 -2.88
C ARG A 560 -32.74 0.68 -1.57
N GLN A 561 -33.73 -0.01 -1.08
CA GLN A 561 -33.65 -0.82 0.14
C GLN A 561 -32.63 -1.97 -0.02
N LEU A 562 -32.63 -2.66 -1.18
CA LEU A 562 -31.68 -3.70 -1.50
C LEU A 562 -30.25 -3.15 -1.57
N LEU A 563 -30.07 -2.00 -2.20
CA LEU A 563 -28.74 -1.37 -2.31
C LEU A 563 -28.22 -0.95 -0.91
N THR A 564 -29.06 -0.29 -0.10
CA THR A 564 -28.67 0.14 1.25
C THR A 564 -28.32 -1.05 2.14
N THR A 565 -29.16 -2.08 2.18
CA THR A 565 -28.93 -3.27 3.01
C THR A 565 -27.68 -4.04 2.58
N SER A 566 -27.37 -4.07 1.28
CA SER A 566 -26.16 -4.73 0.74
C SER A 566 -24.90 -3.93 1.05
N MET A 567 -24.94 -2.59 0.98
CA MET A 567 -23.79 -1.74 1.20
C MET A 567 -23.36 -1.62 2.66
N LEU A 568 -24.30 -1.62 3.61
CA LEU A 568 -24.01 -1.37 5.02
C LEU A 568 -22.96 -2.30 5.63
N PRO A 569 -23.01 -3.65 5.45
CA PRO A 569 -21.96 -4.55 5.94
C PRO A 569 -20.63 -4.33 5.24
N LYS A 570 -20.67 -3.98 3.95
CA LYS A 570 -19.47 -3.79 3.12
C LYS A 570 -18.72 -2.52 3.48
N LEU A 571 -19.43 -1.43 3.81
CA LEU A 571 -18.82 -0.20 4.34
C LEU A 571 -18.08 -0.47 5.66
N SER A 572 -18.67 -1.26 6.56
CA SER A 572 -17.98 -1.67 7.78
C SER A 572 -16.73 -2.51 7.49
N SER A 573 -16.80 -3.45 6.52
CA SER A 573 -15.65 -4.25 6.11
C SER A 573 -14.55 -3.40 5.47
N LEU A 574 -14.91 -2.41 4.66
CA LEU A 574 -13.95 -1.47 4.06
C LEU A 574 -13.30 -0.59 5.14
N TRP A 575 -14.08 -0.17 6.14
CA TRP A 575 -13.60 0.56 7.30
C TRP A 575 -12.59 -0.26 8.11
N ASP A 576 -12.84 -1.55 8.35
CA ASP A 576 -11.96 -2.45 9.11
C ASP A 576 -10.61 -2.69 8.44
N GLN A 577 -10.56 -2.66 7.12
CA GLN A 577 -9.32 -2.93 6.37
C GLN A 577 -8.24 -1.86 6.50
N ARG A 578 -8.59 -0.62 6.85
CA ARG A 578 -7.64 0.48 7.10
C ARG A 578 -6.65 0.77 5.97
N ARG A 579 -7.05 0.58 4.71
CA ARG A 579 -6.16 0.70 3.55
C ARG A 579 -6.46 1.89 2.65
N VAL A 580 -7.68 2.38 2.72
CA VAL A 580 -8.19 3.50 1.91
C VAL A 580 -8.83 4.54 2.81
N ILE A 581 -8.96 5.75 2.29
CA ILE A 581 -9.87 6.76 2.83
C ILE A 581 -11.10 6.74 1.94
N PHE A 582 -12.29 6.61 2.51
CA PHE A 582 -13.50 6.71 1.72
C PHE A 582 -14.38 7.86 2.18
N LEU A 583 -14.96 8.51 1.20
CA LEU A 583 -15.83 9.67 1.35
C LEU A 583 -17.19 9.31 0.75
N MET A 584 -18.26 9.76 1.36
CA MET A 584 -19.60 9.68 0.78
C MET A 584 -20.20 11.09 0.76
N ALA A 585 -20.78 11.48 -0.36
CA ALA A 585 -21.46 12.77 -0.49
C ALA A 585 -22.98 12.59 -0.54
N THR A 586 -23.69 13.44 0.17
CA THR A 586 -25.16 13.56 0.14
C THR A 586 -25.58 15.02 0.21
N ASN A 587 -26.68 15.34 -0.45
CA ASN A 587 -27.34 16.63 -0.29
C ASN A 587 -28.39 16.59 0.85
N HIS A 588 -28.84 15.40 1.24
CA HIS A 588 -29.97 15.18 2.15
C HIS A 588 -29.60 14.27 3.33
N LYS A 589 -28.79 14.80 4.27
CA LYS A 589 -28.36 14.03 5.46
C LYS A 589 -29.55 13.46 6.26
N GLN A 590 -30.65 14.21 6.37
CA GLN A 590 -31.83 13.81 7.15
C GLN A 590 -32.54 12.59 6.55
N GLN A 591 -32.39 12.37 5.27
CA GLN A 591 -32.99 11.24 4.55
C GLN A 591 -32.13 9.98 4.58
N LEU A 592 -30.88 10.08 5.04
CA LEU A 592 -29.99 8.90 5.18
C LEU A 592 -30.51 7.99 6.30
N ASP A 593 -30.52 6.68 6.01
CA ASP A 593 -30.75 5.68 7.06
C ASP A 593 -29.77 5.91 8.22
N PRO A 594 -30.27 6.07 9.47
CA PRO A 594 -29.42 6.25 10.64
C PRO A 594 -28.34 5.18 10.80
N ALA A 595 -28.56 3.99 10.24
CA ALA A 595 -27.59 2.93 10.24
C ALA A 595 -26.31 3.29 9.44
N ILE A 596 -26.39 4.15 8.42
CA ILE A 596 -25.23 4.59 7.62
C ILE A 596 -24.28 5.41 8.50
N THR A 597 -24.81 6.29 9.33
CA THR A 597 -24.03 7.24 10.14
C THR A 597 -23.47 6.65 11.45
N ARG A 598 -23.68 5.34 11.69
CA ARG A 598 -23.18 4.69 12.92
C ARG A 598 -21.65 4.65 12.97
N PRO A 599 -21.05 4.67 14.18
CA PRO A 599 -19.64 4.37 14.39
C PRO A 599 -19.22 3.07 13.67
N ASN A 600 -17.97 2.97 13.27
CA ASN A 600 -17.40 1.88 12.46
C ASN A 600 -17.88 1.83 10.99
N ARG A 601 -18.54 2.91 10.52
CA ARG A 601 -18.82 3.16 9.11
C ARG A 601 -18.29 4.52 8.69
N PHE A 602 -18.67 5.56 9.44
CA PHE A 602 -18.14 6.90 9.27
C PHE A 602 -17.52 7.42 10.56
N ASP A 603 -16.26 7.85 10.46
CA ASP A 603 -15.50 8.44 11.57
C ASP A 603 -15.86 9.92 11.75
N MET A 604 -16.21 10.60 10.67
CA MET A 604 -16.53 12.03 10.67
C MET A 604 -17.75 12.33 9.80
N LEU A 605 -18.58 13.24 10.28
CA LEU A 605 -19.69 13.84 9.54
C LEU A 605 -19.35 15.32 9.35
N LEU A 606 -19.09 15.75 8.12
CA LEU A 606 -18.68 17.12 7.81
C LEU A 606 -19.72 17.83 6.95
N CYS A 607 -20.24 18.93 7.49
CA CYS A 607 -21.05 19.85 6.71
C CYS A 607 -20.17 20.66 5.77
N VAL A 608 -20.56 20.73 4.50
CA VAL A 608 -19.92 21.54 3.47
C VAL A 608 -20.89 22.66 3.06
N PRO A 609 -20.92 23.78 3.81
CA PRO A 609 -21.83 24.88 3.53
C PRO A 609 -21.37 25.69 2.33
N PRO A 610 -22.21 26.55 1.78
CA PRO A 610 -21.80 27.54 0.79
C PRO A 610 -20.67 28.43 1.32
N PRO A 611 -19.72 28.83 0.44
CA PRO A 611 -18.62 29.69 0.86
C PRO A 611 -19.11 31.11 1.18
N PRO A 612 -18.42 31.87 2.05
CA PRO A 612 -18.73 33.28 2.33
C PRO A 612 -18.27 34.17 1.17
N TRP A 613 -19.16 34.49 0.24
CA TRP A 613 -18.82 35.23 -0.99
C TRP A 613 -18.29 36.65 -0.73
N THR A 614 -18.51 37.18 0.44
CA THR A 614 -17.95 38.48 0.87
C THR A 614 -16.54 38.36 1.41
N SER A 615 -15.94 37.16 1.47
CA SER A 615 -14.55 36.97 1.87
C SER A 615 -13.59 37.05 0.67
N LYS A 616 -12.36 37.45 0.94
CA LYS A 616 -11.31 37.61 -0.08
C LYS A 616 -11.05 36.32 -0.86
N SER A 617 -10.87 35.19 -0.16
CA SER A 617 -10.57 33.90 -0.78
C SER A 617 -11.72 33.38 -1.63
N SER A 618 -12.95 33.65 -1.25
CA SER A 618 -14.12 33.25 -2.06
C SER A 618 -14.28 34.13 -3.31
N ALA A 619 -13.94 35.43 -3.22
CA ALA A 619 -13.92 36.31 -4.38
C ALA A 619 -12.83 35.90 -5.38
N GLU A 620 -11.65 35.50 -4.88
CA GLU A 620 -10.56 34.95 -5.70
C GLU A 620 -10.94 33.64 -6.39
N SER A 621 -11.79 32.81 -5.78
CA SER A 621 -12.25 31.53 -6.37
C SER A 621 -13.20 31.69 -7.54
N LEU A 622 -13.84 32.85 -7.68
CA LEU A 622 -14.68 33.16 -8.84
C LEU A 622 -13.86 33.38 -10.12
N ASP A 623 -12.56 33.67 -9.99
CA ASP A 623 -11.66 33.89 -11.14
C ASP A 623 -11.60 32.65 -12.06
N GLY A 624 -11.47 31.44 -11.47
CA GLY A 624 -11.46 30.18 -12.22
C GLY A 624 -12.77 29.86 -12.97
N ILE A 625 -13.91 30.38 -12.46
CA ILE A 625 -15.25 30.13 -13.04
C ILE A 625 -15.63 31.18 -14.07
N LEU A 626 -15.28 32.44 -13.81
CA LEU A 626 -15.77 33.59 -14.54
C LEU A 626 -14.70 34.41 -15.26
N LYS A 627 -13.42 34.04 -15.13
CA LYS A 627 -12.25 34.82 -15.64
C LYS A 627 -12.30 36.28 -15.21
N ILE A 628 -12.35 36.53 -13.91
CA ILE A 628 -12.48 37.86 -13.34
C ILE A 628 -11.11 38.57 -13.38
N PRO A 629 -10.97 39.72 -14.02
CA PRO A 629 -9.66 40.35 -14.20
C PRO A 629 -9.06 40.92 -12.92
N ASP A 630 -9.84 41.20 -11.88
CA ASP A 630 -9.35 41.75 -10.60
C ASP A 630 -10.19 41.24 -9.40
N PRO A 631 -9.80 40.11 -8.76
CA PRO A 631 -10.51 39.56 -7.63
C PRO A 631 -10.63 40.50 -6.43
N LYS A 632 -9.61 41.33 -6.17
CA LYS A 632 -9.63 42.30 -5.05
C LYS A 632 -10.66 43.42 -5.24
N LYS A 633 -10.89 43.82 -6.48
CA LYS A 633 -11.95 44.79 -6.77
C LYS A 633 -13.34 44.19 -6.63
N VAL A 634 -13.51 42.94 -7.03
CA VAL A 634 -14.76 42.17 -6.82
C VAL A 634 -15.06 42.05 -5.34
N GLU A 635 -14.09 41.62 -4.52
CA GLU A 635 -14.23 41.54 -3.05
C GLU A 635 -14.70 42.87 -2.46
N ARG A 636 -13.99 43.95 -2.79
CA ARG A 636 -14.31 45.30 -2.29
C ARG A 636 -15.72 45.72 -2.70
N LYS A 637 -16.09 45.49 -3.95
CA LYS A 637 -17.41 45.86 -4.44
C LYS A 637 -18.54 45.03 -3.82
N LEU A 638 -18.37 43.72 -3.71
CA LEU A 638 -19.31 42.87 -3.00
C LEU A 638 -19.45 43.29 -1.51
N GLY A 639 -18.35 43.64 -0.84
CA GLY A 639 -18.38 44.13 0.52
C GLY A 639 -19.12 45.47 0.68
N GLN A 640 -19.10 46.35 -0.34
CA GLN A 640 -19.87 47.58 -0.37
C GLN A 640 -21.37 47.34 -0.60
N LEU A 641 -21.71 46.43 -1.54
CA LEU A 641 -23.08 46.12 -1.92
C LEU A 641 -23.79 45.24 -0.91
N ALA A 642 -23.05 44.38 -0.26
CA ALA A 642 -23.51 43.44 0.77
C ALA A 642 -22.64 43.57 2.04
N PRO A 643 -22.78 44.63 2.83
CA PRO A 643 -22.00 44.82 4.07
C PRO A 643 -22.07 43.62 4.98
N PRO A 644 -20.99 43.27 5.69
CA PRO A 644 -20.98 42.14 6.63
C PRO A 644 -22.15 42.18 7.62
N LYS A 645 -22.79 41.03 7.85
CA LYS A 645 -23.99 40.87 8.68
C LYS A 645 -25.27 41.56 8.12
N SER A 646 -25.26 42.13 6.93
CA SER A 646 -26.49 42.60 6.28
C SER A 646 -27.36 41.42 5.80
N ARG A 647 -28.66 41.64 5.66
CA ARG A 647 -29.57 40.65 5.06
C ARG A 647 -29.15 40.22 3.66
N THR A 648 -28.64 41.17 2.85
CA THR A 648 -28.13 40.92 1.52
C THR A 648 -26.88 40.02 1.56
N ALA A 649 -25.93 40.30 2.46
CA ALA A 649 -24.73 39.46 2.61
C ALA A 649 -25.10 38.06 3.07
N ASN A 650 -26.03 37.92 3.99
CA ASN A 650 -26.50 36.61 4.48
C ASN A 650 -27.15 35.81 3.36
N ARG A 651 -28.00 36.42 2.52
CA ARG A 651 -28.62 35.76 1.38
C ARG A 651 -27.60 35.39 0.30
N LEU A 652 -26.69 36.30 -0.04
CA LEU A 652 -25.62 36.03 -1.01
C LEU A 652 -24.69 34.90 -0.53
N ASN A 653 -24.38 34.87 0.75
CA ASN A 653 -23.55 33.82 1.36
C ASN A 653 -24.30 32.46 1.51
N ALA A 654 -25.60 32.41 1.25
CA ALA A 654 -26.34 31.16 1.14
C ALA A 654 -26.30 30.57 -0.28
N PHE A 655 -25.81 31.30 -1.27
CA PHE A 655 -25.69 30.81 -2.64
C PHE A 655 -24.53 29.81 -2.75
N THR A 656 -24.76 28.74 -3.44
CA THR A 656 -23.72 27.76 -3.79
C THR A 656 -22.79 28.33 -4.87
N VAL A 657 -21.66 27.66 -5.12
CA VAL A 657 -20.71 28.06 -6.17
C VAL A 657 -21.37 28.13 -7.54
N ALA A 658 -22.22 27.18 -7.86
CA ALA A 658 -22.96 27.15 -9.11
C ALA A 658 -23.96 28.33 -9.21
N GLU A 659 -24.68 28.62 -8.13
CA GLU A 659 -25.68 29.70 -8.09
C GLU A 659 -25.07 31.08 -8.23
N VAL A 660 -23.96 31.32 -7.52
CA VAL A 660 -23.24 32.62 -7.69
C VAL A 660 -22.72 32.76 -9.10
N GLY A 661 -22.19 31.69 -9.70
CA GLY A 661 -21.76 31.70 -11.10
C GLY A 661 -22.89 32.09 -12.05
N ILE A 662 -24.06 31.48 -11.88
CA ILE A 662 -25.24 31.79 -12.71
C ILE A 662 -25.78 33.21 -12.43
N PHE A 663 -25.81 33.63 -11.15
CA PHE A 663 -26.21 34.97 -10.75
C PHE A 663 -25.35 36.05 -11.39
N LEU A 664 -24.06 35.94 -11.30
CA LEU A 664 -23.11 36.89 -11.89
C LEU A 664 -23.17 36.87 -13.42
N HIS A 665 -23.40 35.69 -14.03
CA HIS A 665 -23.64 35.62 -15.48
C HIS A 665 -24.96 36.26 -15.89
N HIS A 666 -25.99 36.17 -15.06
CA HIS A 666 -27.28 36.85 -15.31
C HIS A 666 -27.14 38.39 -15.18
N LEU A 667 -26.40 38.87 -14.21
CA LEU A 667 -26.07 40.30 -14.12
C LEU A 667 -25.32 40.79 -15.36
N ARG A 668 -24.37 39.99 -15.89
CA ARG A 668 -23.63 40.29 -17.11
C ARG A 668 -24.50 40.30 -18.38
N ARG A 669 -25.54 39.48 -18.47
CA ARG A 669 -26.44 39.43 -19.62
C ARG A 669 -27.36 40.64 -19.73
N LYS A 670 -27.61 41.35 -18.64
CA LYS A 670 -28.46 42.58 -18.67
C LYS A 670 -27.76 43.79 -19.28
N THR A 671 -26.44 43.69 -19.47
CA THR A 671 -25.62 44.76 -20.03
C THR A 671 -24.73 44.17 -21.11
N ASN A 672 -24.92 44.61 -22.36
CA ASN A 672 -24.17 44.12 -23.53
C ASN A 672 -22.66 44.10 -23.29
N GLN A 673 -22.05 42.91 -23.24
CA GLN A 673 -20.61 42.62 -23.25
C GLN A 673 -19.74 43.06 -22.03
N GLN A 674 -20.29 43.42 -20.89
CA GLN A 674 -19.52 43.89 -19.74
C GLN A 674 -18.91 42.75 -18.89
N THR A 675 -17.77 43.02 -18.24
CA THR A 675 -17.14 42.13 -17.28
C THR A 675 -17.96 42.01 -15.99
N VAL A 676 -17.73 40.97 -15.19
CA VAL A 676 -18.42 40.81 -13.90
C VAL A 676 -18.20 42.02 -12.99
N LEU A 677 -17.03 42.62 -13.04
CA LEU A 677 -16.71 43.82 -12.26
C LEU A 677 -17.58 45.00 -12.69
N GLU A 678 -17.70 45.25 -14.00
CA GLU A 678 -18.55 46.31 -14.56
C GLU A 678 -20.03 46.06 -14.26
N ALA A 679 -20.49 44.78 -14.29
CA ALA A 679 -21.84 44.45 -13.88
C ALA A 679 -22.09 44.76 -12.39
N LEU A 680 -21.13 44.54 -11.52
CA LEU A 680 -21.22 44.93 -10.12
C LEU A 680 -21.07 46.43 -9.89
N GLU A 681 -20.28 47.12 -10.68
CA GLU A 681 -20.11 48.59 -10.63
C GLU A 681 -21.38 49.36 -11.02
N GLN A 682 -22.28 48.75 -11.81
CA GLN A 682 -23.57 49.36 -12.13
C GLN A 682 -24.51 49.48 -10.93
N PHE A 683 -24.36 48.63 -9.92
CA PHE A 683 -25.11 48.76 -8.69
C PHE A 683 -24.46 49.77 -7.78
N THR A 684 -24.74 51.05 -8.00
CA THR A 684 -24.26 52.15 -7.12
C THR A 684 -25.04 52.18 -5.79
N ASP A 685 -26.32 51.78 -5.82
CA ASP A 685 -27.20 51.67 -4.66
C ASP A 685 -27.25 50.21 -4.12
N PRO A 686 -26.84 49.98 -2.84
CA PRO A 686 -26.94 48.70 -2.20
C PRO A 686 -28.36 48.12 -2.17
N SER A 687 -29.41 48.95 -2.18
CA SER A 687 -30.80 48.51 -2.15
C SER A 687 -31.22 47.87 -3.47
N GLU A 688 -30.72 48.35 -4.62
CA GLU A 688 -30.97 47.74 -5.92
C GLU A 688 -30.27 46.41 -6.08
N PHE A 689 -29.05 46.31 -5.60
CA PHE A 689 -28.32 45.04 -5.56
C PHE A 689 -29.04 44.01 -4.64
N ALA A 690 -29.53 44.45 -3.48
CA ALA A 690 -30.30 43.61 -2.59
C ALA A 690 -31.58 43.06 -3.27
N LYS A 691 -32.30 43.88 -4.00
CA LYS A 691 -33.47 43.46 -4.81
C LYS A 691 -33.06 42.46 -5.91
N ALA A 692 -31.90 42.66 -6.56
CA ALA A 692 -31.41 41.73 -7.57
C ALA A 692 -31.06 40.37 -6.97
N VAL A 693 -30.44 40.34 -5.80
CA VAL A 693 -30.15 39.11 -5.04
C VAL A 693 -31.44 38.40 -4.65
N GLU A 694 -32.44 39.13 -4.15
CA GLU A 694 -33.75 38.55 -3.77
C GLU A 694 -34.50 37.99 -4.99
N ASN A 695 -34.58 38.75 -6.08
CA ASN A 695 -35.23 38.32 -7.32
C ASN A 695 -34.53 37.12 -7.93
N TRP A 696 -33.20 37.08 -7.85
CA TRP A 696 -32.45 35.90 -8.32
C TRP A 696 -32.74 34.66 -7.46
N ALA A 697 -32.77 34.79 -6.12
CA ALA A 697 -33.11 33.68 -5.24
C ALA A 697 -34.48 33.08 -5.61
N VAL A 698 -35.50 33.93 -5.81
CA VAL A 698 -36.82 33.48 -6.24
C VAL A 698 -36.77 32.80 -7.62
N THR A 699 -36.02 33.36 -8.58
CA THR A 699 -35.90 32.78 -9.93
C THR A 699 -35.18 31.46 -9.93
N ALA A 700 -34.10 31.33 -9.16
CA ALA A 700 -33.34 30.10 -9.01
C ALA A 700 -34.19 28.98 -8.36
N ILE A 701 -34.98 29.31 -7.36
CA ILE A 701 -35.99 28.44 -6.76
C ILE A 701 -36.99 27.95 -7.78
N THR A 702 -37.53 28.87 -8.62
CA THR A 702 -38.52 28.55 -9.65
C THR A 702 -37.93 27.66 -10.75
N LEU A 703 -36.72 27.91 -11.21
CA LEU A 703 -36.07 27.11 -12.25
C LEU A 703 -35.72 25.67 -11.81
N ARG A 704 -35.38 25.48 -10.53
CA ARG A 704 -35.12 24.15 -9.97
C ARG A 704 -36.40 23.35 -9.72
N SER A 705 -37.52 24.02 -9.51
CA SER A 705 -38.82 23.40 -9.24
C SER A 705 -39.55 22.88 -10.47
N GLN A 706 -38.92 22.86 -11.65
CA GLN A 706 -39.47 22.18 -12.83
C GLN A 706 -39.45 20.66 -12.60
N GLY A 707 -40.46 20.16 -11.87
CA GLY A 707 -40.65 18.76 -11.52
C GLY A 707 -40.89 18.47 -10.02
N GLN A 708 -40.65 19.45 -9.14
CA GLN A 708 -41.01 19.39 -7.72
C GLN A 708 -41.97 20.51 -7.36
N THR A 709 -42.84 20.29 -6.39
CA THR A 709 -43.73 21.36 -5.94
C THR A 709 -42.93 22.47 -5.28
N ILE A 710 -43.24 23.73 -5.58
CA ILE A 710 -42.54 24.91 -5.01
C ILE A 710 -42.45 24.87 -3.48
N ARG A 711 -43.43 24.22 -2.81
CA ARG A 711 -43.45 24.00 -1.36
C ARG A 711 -42.35 23.09 -0.87
N GLU A 712 -42.07 22.00 -1.57
CA GLU A 712 -41.02 21.03 -1.18
C GLU A 712 -39.63 21.62 -1.31
N PHE A 713 -39.35 22.31 -2.43
CA PHE A 713 -38.09 22.99 -2.64
C PHE A 713 -37.87 24.14 -1.64
N GLY A 714 -38.88 24.95 -1.39
CA GLY A 714 -38.82 26.03 -0.37
C GLY A 714 -38.60 25.50 1.01
N LYS A 715 -39.15 24.32 1.37
CA LYS A 715 -38.93 23.64 2.62
C LYS A 715 -37.49 23.13 2.72
N ASP A 716 -36.98 22.45 1.72
CA ASP A 716 -35.62 21.94 1.70
C ASP A 716 -34.59 23.08 1.71
N PHE A 717 -34.80 24.15 0.99
CA PHE A 717 -33.92 25.31 0.99
C PHE A 717 -33.92 26.03 2.34
N ASN A 718 -35.08 26.25 2.93
CA ASN A 718 -35.21 26.89 4.25
C ASN A 718 -34.70 25.96 5.38
N GLU A 719 -34.89 24.65 5.27
CA GLU A 719 -34.41 23.68 6.25
C GLU A 719 -32.89 23.55 6.16
N SER A 720 -32.32 23.47 4.96
CA SER A 720 -30.88 23.57 4.71
C SER A 720 -30.31 24.89 5.22
N ARG A 721 -31.00 26.01 4.96
CA ARG A 721 -30.62 27.34 5.45
C ARG A 721 -30.62 27.43 6.95
N ARG A 722 -31.66 26.96 7.67
CA ARG A 722 -31.71 26.92 9.12
C ARG A 722 -30.61 26.04 9.73
N GLN A 723 -30.26 24.95 9.06
CA GLN A 723 -29.19 24.07 9.51
C GLN A 723 -27.80 24.71 9.39
N TYR A 724 -27.56 25.51 8.34
CA TYR A 724 -26.27 26.17 8.09
C TYR A 724 -26.13 27.55 8.73
N TYR A 725 -27.24 28.19 9.07
CA TYR A 725 -27.30 29.51 9.69
C TYR A 725 -28.29 29.47 10.85
N PRO A 726 -27.99 28.73 11.94
CA PRO A 726 -28.88 28.71 13.14
C PRO A 726 -28.90 30.11 13.78
N GLY A 727 -30.07 30.74 13.85
CA GLY A 727 -30.28 32.05 14.46
C GLY A 727 -30.86 33.12 13.54
N GLU A 728 -31.17 32.80 12.27
CA GLU A 728 -32.00 33.64 11.41
C GLU A 728 -33.43 33.10 11.37
N GLU A 729 -34.32 33.64 12.20
CA GLU A 729 -35.78 33.54 12.05
C GLU A 729 -36.28 34.59 11.05
#